data_ce737d4b4ba1adfcd6b0e21ae20eff76
#
_entry.id   ce737d4b4ba1adfcd6b0e21ae20eff76
#
_cell.length_a   1.000
_cell.length_b   1.000
_cell.length_c   1.000
_cell.angle_alpha   90.00
_cell.angle_beta   90.00
_cell.angle_gamma   90.00
#
_symmetry.space_group_name_H-M   'P 1'
#
loop_
_entity.id
_entity.type
_entity.pdbx_description
1 polymer ?
#
loop_
_entity_poly.entity_id
_entity_poly.type
_entity_poly.pdbx_seq_one_letter_code
_entity_poly.pdbx_strand_id
1 'polypeptide(L)'
;SGETIERAQIRDVLDLQTVVPSLRVSQLQTSSATTFIIRGFGNGDNNFGIEPSVGVFIDGVFRSRSASALSDLNMIQRVEVLSGPQSTLFGKNASAGVISIITKEPQYEFGGQVEAVYGNFNQVFLRGEVTGPISENIAWSVDGTYQQRDGFGRIVNLGNVEINDRDRWSVRGQLLIEPSADLKIRLIGDYGKIDEVCCQTSNQVIGTATRLAIGGVGGQFPTDFFSYDNFLNVVPVNTNENYGVSGQADWNLGNLTVTSITAYRELGNFFNQDIDFTSADISNETRDQGVSTFTQELRIASDFDGPINFLFGGYYFDESITQDSSLSVGRDFRNFAALQVAAASAPVGTPASLLIAGGNAALRQAEAGLGLPLNSILAGNFLTTERFAMDNQSWSIFGTVDFELTDGLVFTAGFNYTDDRKQFTVQQRALDPLANINLVDAGIIGGSRGAVRNRAQFQALPAANQAALLAGAQNPALNPLLGLATLQFQTPSPDVPNSVENGRTQDDQLTYLLRVAYEVSNEINLYASYSTGFKASSVNLSRDSRPLVSDYTPGPRGSTFAAPASPIVNAGLATPNLTTGTRFAEPENAEVYEIGMKAQWDGFGFNLALFDQNIEGFQNFAFTGLGFALQNAGKQSVKGFEFDSTFQPHDSLVFTFAATYLDPVFDSFPGSVVGNLSGQRVGGIPEWSLRTSATHTLEVGGNGNRLVTRVDYSHESNTPINNGLPTFNRALGNTRLFEREVNLVNASATLALNNGLELGVFARNLLDDRYILTVFDGVAQAGTVSGYPSPPRTYGGLVRFRF
;
A
#
# COMPACT_ATOMS: atom_id res chain seq x y z
N SER A 1 17.30 -11.24 13.98
CA SER A 1 17.19 -11.22 15.45
C SER A 1 17.01 -9.81 15.98
N GLY A 2 16.54 -9.67 17.23
CA GLY A 2 16.42 -8.38 17.91
C GLY A 2 17.76 -7.62 17.97
N GLU A 3 18.86 -8.34 18.18
CA GLU A 3 20.21 -7.75 18.18
C GLU A 3 20.60 -7.17 16.80
N THR A 4 20.27 -7.86 15.72
CA THR A 4 20.49 -7.34 14.36
C THR A 4 19.70 -6.07 14.11
N ILE A 5 18.43 -6.02 14.57
CA ILE A 5 17.56 -4.85 14.49
C ILE A 5 18.18 -3.65 15.21
N GLU A 6 18.66 -3.86 16.43
CA GLU A 6 19.31 -2.80 17.22
C GLU A 6 20.64 -2.31 16.59
N ARG A 7 21.50 -3.23 16.15
CA ARG A 7 22.81 -2.90 15.54
C ARG A 7 22.66 -2.19 14.19
N ALA A 8 21.69 -2.60 13.38
CA ALA A 8 21.38 -1.96 12.09
C ALA A 8 20.52 -0.69 12.24
N GLN A 9 20.19 -0.28 13.47
CA GLN A 9 19.32 0.89 13.77
C GLN A 9 17.98 0.83 13.04
N ILE A 10 17.38 -0.37 12.92
CA ILE A 10 16.05 -0.58 12.38
C ILE A 10 15.04 -0.15 13.46
N ARG A 11 14.19 0.82 13.15
CA ARG A 11 13.26 1.43 14.10
C ARG A 11 11.81 1.08 13.82
N ASP A 12 11.45 1.00 12.56
CA ASP A 12 10.11 0.66 12.11
C ASP A 12 10.14 -0.40 10.99
N VAL A 13 8.96 -0.83 10.56
CA VAL A 13 8.81 -1.84 9.50
C VAL A 13 9.34 -1.36 8.14
N LEU A 14 9.43 -0.04 7.90
CA LEU A 14 9.95 0.53 6.66
C LEU A 14 11.46 0.27 6.51
N ASP A 15 12.16 0.19 7.63
CA ASP A 15 13.60 -0.05 7.66
C ASP A 15 13.98 -1.50 7.33
N LEU A 16 13.06 -2.47 7.43
CA LEU A 16 13.33 -3.90 7.20
C LEU A 16 13.92 -4.19 5.81
N GLN A 17 13.53 -3.40 4.79
CA GLN A 17 14.08 -3.52 3.43
C GLN A 17 15.59 -3.28 3.34
N THR A 18 16.18 -2.65 4.36
CA THR A 18 17.64 -2.40 4.39
C THR A 18 18.45 -3.67 4.68
N VAL A 19 17.82 -4.70 5.22
CA VAL A 19 18.47 -5.97 5.59
C VAL A 19 17.90 -7.18 4.84
N VAL A 20 16.72 -7.05 4.20
CA VAL A 20 16.05 -8.12 3.44
C VAL A 20 15.95 -7.71 1.96
N PRO A 21 16.78 -8.26 1.05
CA PRO A 21 16.85 -7.79 -0.33
C PRO A 21 15.61 -8.13 -1.18
N SER A 22 14.85 -9.16 -0.82
CA SER A 22 13.59 -9.54 -1.49
C SER A 22 12.38 -8.71 -1.04
N LEU A 23 12.50 -8.03 0.11
CA LEU A 23 11.47 -7.15 0.66
C LEU A 23 11.68 -5.71 0.18
N ARG A 24 10.60 -5.12 -0.28
CA ARG A 24 10.52 -3.71 -0.57
C ARG A 24 9.35 -3.09 0.19
N VAL A 25 9.59 -1.95 0.81
CA VAL A 25 8.57 -1.22 1.55
C VAL A 25 8.56 0.22 1.07
N SER A 26 7.39 0.74 0.77
CA SER A 26 7.21 2.15 0.40
C SER A 26 6.03 2.74 1.13
N GLN A 27 6.17 4.00 1.54
CA GLN A 27 5.11 4.81 2.15
C GLN A 27 4.84 5.98 1.21
N LEU A 28 3.64 6.04 0.67
CA LEU A 28 3.27 6.97 -0.39
C LEU A 28 1.93 7.62 -0.06
N GLN A 29 1.75 8.87 -0.45
CA GLN A 29 0.52 9.63 -0.32
C GLN A 29 0.17 10.04 1.13
N THR A 30 0.17 9.12 2.08
CA THR A 30 -0.14 9.38 3.49
C THR A 30 0.81 8.58 4.39
N SER A 31 0.90 8.93 5.67
CA SER A 31 1.70 8.19 6.66
C SER A 31 1.25 6.75 6.83
N SER A 32 -0.01 6.44 6.54
CA SER A 32 -0.62 5.12 6.69
C SER A 32 -0.63 4.29 5.41
N ALA A 33 -0.45 4.89 4.23
CA ALA A 33 -0.45 4.18 2.96
C ALA A 33 0.92 3.52 2.70
N THR A 34 1.14 2.39 3.34
CA THR A 34 2.38 1.60 3.24
C THR A 34 2.15 0.33 2.44
N THR A 35 3.05 0.03 1.52
CA THR A 35 3.00 -1.15 0.67
C THR A 35 4.17 -2.06 0.99
N PHE A 36 3.90 -3.36 1.18
CA PHE A 36 4.89 -4.41 1.28
C PHE A 36 4.92 -5.23 0.00
N ILE A 37 6.11 -5.41 -0.57
CA ILE A 37 6.33 -6.19 -1.80
C ILE A 37 7.41 -7.23 -1.51
N ILE A 38 7.11 -8.51 -1.75
CA ILE A 38 8.06 -9.62 -1.63
C ILE A 38 8.18 -10.30 -2.99
N ARG A 39 9.40 -10.53 -3.46
CA ARG A 39 9.69 -11.13 -4.78
C ARG A 39 8.96 -10.45 -5.96
N GLY A 40 8.67 -9.15 -5.82
CA GLY A 40 7.97 -8.40 -6.86
C GLY A 40 6.43 -8.46 -6.81
N PHE A 41 5.85 -9.11 -5.83
CA PHE A 41 4.40 -9.16 -5.62
C PHE A 41 3.99 -8.38 -4.37
N GLY A 42 2.98 -7.55 -4.51
CA GLY A 42 2.42 -6.71 -3.46
C GLY A 42 1.50 -5.65 -4.05
N ASN A 43 0.57 -5.17 -3.27
CA ASN A 43 -0.41 -4.17 -3.68
C ASN A 43 -0.24 -2.90 -2.87
N GLY A 44 -0.60 -1.75 -3.48
CA GLY A 44 -0.66 -0.47 -2.78
C GLY A 44 -1.87 -0.37 -1.84
N ASP A 45 -1.67 0.20 -0.66
CA ASP A 45 -2.65 0.24 0.43
C ASP A 45 -3.36 1.58 0.59
N ASN A 46 -3.47 2.37 -0.46
CA ASN A 46 -4.26 3.60 -0.43
C ASN A 46 -5.78 3.38 -0.55
N ASN A 47 -6.22 2.11 -0.51
CA ASN A 47 -7.64 1.72 -0.57
C ASN A 47 -7.89 0.53 0.37
N PHE A 48 -8.64 0.75 1.44
CA PHE A 48 -8.91 -0.28 2.46
C PHE A 48 -9.81 -1.43 1.99
N GLY A 49 -10.41 -1.33 0.83
CA GLY A 49 -11.14 -2.45 0.21
C GLY A 49 -10.24 -3.43 -0.54
N ILE A 50 -8.93 -3.13 -0.69
CA ILE A 50 -7.98 -4.01 -1.35
C ILE A 50 -7.30 -4.90 -0.32
N GLU A 51 -7.36 -6.21 -0.57
CA GLU A 51 -6.69 -7.20 0.26
C GLU A 51 -5.17 -7.15 0.06
N PRO A 52 -4.35 -7.31 1.11
CA PRO A 52 -2.91 -7.39 0.97
C PRO A 52 -2.49 -8.72 0.32
N SER A 53 -1.38 -8.72 -0.44
CA SER A 53 -0.74 -9.96 -0.93
C SER A 53 0.36 -10.44 0.02
N VAL A 54 0.87 -9.53 0.88
CA VAL A 54 1.84 -9.81 1.95
C VAL A 54 1.14 -9.66 3.29
N GLY A 55 1.00 -10.77 4.02
CA GLY A 55 0.42 -10.78 5.36
C GLY A 55 1.39 -10.22 6.41
N VAL A 56 0.92 -9.37 7.31
CA VAL A 56 1.73 -8.91 8.45
C VAL A 56 1.11 -9.42 9.74
N PHE A 57 1.91 -10.09 10.55
CA PHE A 57 1.49 -10.65 11.83
C PHE A 57 2.39 -10.11 12.94
N ILE A 58 1.79 -9.71 14.06
CA ILE A 58 2.52 -9.33 15.28
C ILE A 58 2.03 -10.22 16.41
N ASP A 59 2.93 -11.02 16.99
CA ASP A 59 2.62 -12.02 18.02
C ASP A 59 1.45 -12.95 17.60
N GLY A 60 1.47 -13.44 16.36
CA GLY A 60 0.43 -14.31 15.79
C GLY A 60 -0.87 -13.61 15.39
N VAL A 61 -1.03 -12.32 15.67
CA VAL A 61 -2.23 -11.55 15.34
C VAL A 61 -2.08 -10.89 13.96
N PHE A 62 -2.97 -11.22 13.04
CA PHE A 62 -3.01 -10.63 11.70
C PHE A 62 -3.33 -9.14 11.74
N ARG A 63 -2.57 -8.36 10.98
CA ARG A 63 -2.79 -6.94 10.71
C ARG A 63 -3.42 -6.81 9.33
N SER A 64 -4.72 -6.70 9.28
CA SER A 64 -5.51 -6.77 8.04
C SER A 64 -5.21 -5.66 7.05
N ARG A 65 -4.74 -4.51 7.54
CA ARG A 65 -4.28 -3.39 6.72
C ARG A 65 -2.87 -3.00 7.15
N SER A 66 -2.01 -2.62 6.21
CA SER A 66 -0.63 -2.24 6.53
C SER A 66 -0.55 -1.02 7.45
N ALA A 67 -1.53 -0.12 7.41
CA ALA A 67 -1.70 0.96 8.38
C ALA A 67 -1.77 0.48 9.84
N SER A 68 -2.29 -0.72 10.09
CA SER A 68 -2.34 -1.32 11.42
C SER A 68 -1.03 -2.00 11.87
N ALA A 69 -0.04 -2.08 10.98
CA ALA A 69 1.29 -2.61 11.25
C ALA A 69 2.35 -1.52 11.47
N LEU A 70 1.98 -0.25 11.34
CA LEU A 70 2.88 0.90 11.47
C LEU A 70 3.16 1.25 12.93
N SER A 71 3.75 0.35 13.66
CA SER A 71 4.27 0.62 15.01
C SER A 71 5.80 0.59 15.00
N ASP A 72 6.41 1.32 15.94
CA ASP A 72 7.84 1.19 16.17
C ASP A 72 8.17 -0.23 16.61
N LEU A 73 9.27 -0.77 16.10
CA LEU A 73 9.77 -2.10 16.44
C LEU A 73 10.42 -2.08 17.83
N ASN A 74 9.61 -2.23 18.88
CA ASN A 74 10.06 -2.26 20.26
C ASN A 74 9.93 -3.65 20.88
N MET A 75 10.82 -4.00 21.81
CA MET A 75 10.88 -5.33 22.44
C MET A 75 10.85 -6.50 21.43
N ILE A 76 11.51 -6.36 20.30
CA ILE A 76 11.51 -7.39 19.27
C ILE A 76 12.44 -8.53 19.64
N GLN A 77 11.90 -9.74 19.66
CA GLN A 77 12.68 -10.98 19.73
C GLN A 77 13.27 -11.31 18.36
N ARG A 78 12.39 -11.32 17.33
CA ARG A 78 12.77 -11.55 15.93
C ARG A 78 11.72 -11.04 14.95
N VAL A 79 12.17 -10.81 13.73
CA VAL A 79 11.31 -10.61 12.56
C VAL A 79 11.65 -11.69 11.56
N GLU A 80 10.64 -12.33 11.04
CA GLU A 80 10.73 -13.35 9.99
C GLU A 80 10.04 -12.81 8.73
N VAL A 81 10.75 -12.85 7.60
CA VAL A 81 10.18 -12.54 6.30
C VAL A 81 10.15 -13.83 5.50
N LEU A 82 8.93 -14.32 5.28
CA LEU A 82 8.68 -15.58 4.59
C LEU A 82 8.28 -15.26 3.15
N SER A 83 9.14 -15.61 2.20
CA SER A 83 8.91 -15.37 0.79
C SER A 83 8.06 -16.48 0.16
N GLY A 84 7.29 -16.10 -0.90
CA GLY A 84 6.36 -17.00 -1.58
C GLY A 84 5.07 -17.26 -0.81
N PRO A 85 4.13 -18.05 -1.37
CA PRO A 85 2.84 -18.32 -0.75
C PRO A 85 2.96 -19.01 0.62
N GLN A 86 2.32 -18.40 1.62
CA GLN A 86 2.26 -18.90 2.99
C GLN A 86 0.82 -19.27 3.41
N SER A 87 -0.10 -19.35 2.44
CA SER A 87 -1.54 -19.51 2.71
C SER A 87 -1.88 -20.80 3.45
N THR A 88 -1.04 -21.84 3.38
CA THR A 88 -1.27 -23.11 4.09
C THR A 88 -1.33 -22.93 5.62
N LEU A 89 -0.51 -22.07 6.21
CA LEU A 89 -0.48 -21.84 7.66
C LEU A 89 -1.04 -20.48 8.08
N PHE A 90 -0.98 -19.47 7.20
CA PHE A 90 -1.41 -18.10 7.50
C PHE A 90 -2.76 -17.72 6.88
N GLY A 91 -3.39 -18.64 6.13
CA GLY A 91 -4.69 -18.43 5.52
C GLY A 91 -4.65 -17.51 4.29
N LYS A 92 -5.75 -16.80 4.06
CA LYS A 92 -5.86 -15.85 2.95
C LYS A 92 -4.85 -14.69 3.08
N ASN A 93 -4.63 -13.97 1.97
CA ASN A 93 -3.84 -12.73 1.94
C ASN A 93 -2.35 -12.91 2.30
N ALA A 94 -1.84 -14.10 2.05
CA ALA A 94 -0.43 -14.46 2.16
C ALA A 94 0.08 -15.09 0.83
N SER A 95 -0.43 -14.61 -0.31
CA SER A 95 -0.10 -15.14 -1.65
C SER A 95 1.32 -14.80 -2.10
N ALA A 96 1.90 -13.69 -1.63
CA ALA A 96 3.26 -13.26 -1.95
C ALA A 96 4.27 -13.54 -0.83
N GLY A 97 3.80 -13.58 0.42
CA GLY A 97 4.64 -13.82 1.58
C GLY A 97 4.02 -13.34 2.89
N VAL A 98 4.80 -13.45 3.95
CA VAL A 98 4.42 -13.02 5.31
C VAL A 98 5.58 -12.30 5.99
N ILE A 99 5.27 -11.24 6.72
CA ILE A 99 6.15 -10.61 7.70
C ILE A 99 5.61 -10.95 9.08
N SER A 100 6.35 -11.76 9.83
CA SER A 100 6.00 -12.16 11.20
C SER A 100 6.93 -11.50 12.19
N ILE A 101 6.37 -10.67 13.06
CA ILE A 101 7.06 -9.92 14.10
C ILE A 101 6.73 -10.56 15.44
N ILE A 102 7.74 -10.99 16.17
CA ILE A 102 7.58 -11.63 17.47
C ILE A 102 8.27 -10.77 18.50
N THR A 103 7.51 -10.34 19.50
CA THR A 103 8.02 -9.52 20.59
C THR A 103 8.56 -10.39 21.74
N LYS A 104 9.46 -9.82 22.55
CA LYS A 104 9.98 -10.48 23.74
C LYS A 104 8.86 -10.74 24.75
N GLU A 105 8.87 -11.89 25.38
CA GLU A 105 7.97 -12.20 26.47
C GLU A 105 8.41 -11.53 27.77
N PRO A 106 7.47 -11.26 28.71
CA PRO A 106 7.79 -10.84 30.05
C PRO A 106 8.74 -11.81 30.75
N GLN A 107 9.70 -11.29 31.53
CA GLN A 107 10.71 -12.06 32.23
C GLN A 107 10.42 -12.11 33.72
N TYR A 108 10.80 -13.23 34.39
CA TYR A 108 10.69 -13.40 35.83
C TYR A 108 11.84 -12.76 36.62
N GLU A 109 12.79 -12.14 35.90
CA GLU A 109 13.83 -11.32 36.49
C GLU A 109 13.53 -9.86 36.21
N PHE A 110 13.71 -9.00 37.23
CA PHE A 110 13.55 -7.56 37.03
C PHE A 110 14.68 -7.04 36.16
N GLY A 111 14.32 -6.33 35.10
CA GLY A 111 15.27 -5.76 34.18
C GLY A 111 14.61 -4.84 33.17
N GLY A 112 15.42 -4.19 32.35
CA GLY A 112 14.89 -3.28 31.33
C GLY A 112 15.99 -2.55 30.59
N GLN A 113 15.52 -1.67 29.70
CA GLN A 113 16.41 -0.70 29.04
C GLN A 113 15.70 0.61 28.78
N VAL A 114 16.48 1.67 28.71
CA VAL A 114 16.08 2.97 28.24
C VAL A 114 17.05 3.44 27.16
N GLU A 115 16.52 4.03 26.10
CA GLU A 115 17.31 4.57 24.99
C GLU A 115 16.83 5.97 24.65
N ALA A 116 17.77 6.88 24.43
CA ALA A 116 17.54 8.20 23.90
C ALA A 116 18.45 8.44 22.69
N VAL A 117 17.86 8.95 21.63
CA VAL A 117 18.55 9.31 20.38
C VAL A 117 18.29 10.77 20.08
N TYR A 118 19.35 11.49 19.67
CA TYR A 118 19.23 12.82 19.13
C TYR A 118 19.97 12.91 17.78
N GLY A 119 19.33 13.51 16.78
CA GLY A 119 19.87 13.57 15.41
C GLY A 119 19.59 14.88 14.69
N ASN A 120 20.06 14.96 13.43
CA ASN A 120 19.69 16.07 12.57
C ASN A 120 18.16 16.12 12.32
N PHE A 121 17.65 17.26 11.85
CA PHE A 121 16.22 17.58 11.81
C PHE A 121 15.58 17.53 13.21
N ASN A 122 16.31 17.94 14.27
CA ASN A 122 15.87 17.91 15.65
C ASN A 122 15.24 16.57 16.08
N GLN A 123 15.74 15.49 15.49
CA GLN A 123 15.21 14.15 15.77
C GLN A 123 15.41 13.80 17.24
N VAL A 124 14.32 13.46 17.92
CA VAL A 124 14.30 12.86 19.25
C VAL A 124 13.62 11.51 19.12
N PHE A 125 14.25 10.45 19.58
CA PHE A 125 13.65 9.13 19.74
C PHE A 125 13.93 8.65 21.15
N LEU A 126 12.88 8.30 21.88
CA LEU A 126 12.93 7.72 23.21
C LEU A 126 12.30 6.34 23.18
N ARG A 127 12.94 5.39 23.81
CA ARG A 127 12.42 4.03 23.98
C ARG A 127 12.68 3.57 25.40
N GLY A 128 11.67 2.96 26.01
CA GLY A 128 11.80 2.34 27.32
C GLY A 128 11.13 1.00 27.36
N GLU A 129 11.73 0.04 28.05
CA GLU A 129 11.15 -1.26 28.35
C GLU A 129 11.53 -1.69 29.77
N VAL A 130 10.56 -2.23 30.50
CA VAL A 130 10.75 -2.79 31.85
C VAL A 130 9.97 -4.08 31.94
N THR A 131 10.56 -5.08 32.54
CA THR A 131 9.95 -6.37 32.81
C THR A 131 10.28 -6.85 34.20
N GLY A 132 9.47 -7.75 34.77
CA GLY A 132 9.74 -8.32 36.08
C GLY A 132 8.64 -9.26 36.58
N PRO A 133 8.86 -9.97 37.71
CA PRO A 133 7.86 -10.83 38.30
C PRO A 133 6.79 -10.04 39.07
N ILE A 134 5.54 -10.51 39.04
CA ILE A 134 4.51 -10.20 40.04
C ILE A 134 4.50 -11.30 41.08
N SER A 135 4.67 -12.55 40.66
CA SER A 135 4.79 -13.76 41.53
C SER A 135 5.66 -14.79 40.82
N GLU A 136 5.83 -15.95 41.44
CA GLU A 136 6.59 -17.07 40.84
C GLU A 136 6.00 -17.53 39.48
N ASN A 137 4.71 -17.30 39.24
CA ASN A 137 3.98 -17.77 38.06
C ASN A 137 3.40 -16.64 37.20
N ILE A 138 3.71 -15.39 37.53
CA ILE A 138 3.20 -14.22 36.81
C ILE A 138 4.31 -13.21 36.60
N ALA A 139 4.61 -12.92 35.35
CA ALA A 139 5.53 -11.87 34.94
C ALA A 139 4.79 -10.80 34.13
N TRP A 140 5.33 -9.60 34.12
CA TRP A 140 4.79 -8.47 33.36
C TRP A 140 5.89 -7.75 32.59
N SER A 141 5.49 -7.07 31.54
CA SER A 141 6.35 -6.09 30.86
C SER A 141 5.51 -4.90 30.40
N VAL A 142 6.17 -3.75 30.35
CA VAL A 142 5.65 -2.54 29.73
C VAL A 142 6.76 -1.95 28.89
N ASP A 143 6.42 -1.59 27.67
CA ASP A 143 7.30 -0.89 26.76
C ASP A 143 6.61 0.30 26.10
N GLY A 144 7.40 1.25 25.64
CA GLY A 144 6.89 2.38 24.87
C GLY A 144 7.96 3.10 24.10
N THR A 145 7.52 3.81 23.07
CA THR A 145 8.34 4.65 22.22
C THR A 145 7.73 6.03 22.06
N TYR A 146 8.59 7.00 21.86
CA TYR A 146 8.24 8.34 21.40
C TYR A 146 9.24 8.78 20.35
N GLN A 147 8.73 9.22 19.20
CA GLN A 147 9.55 9.71 18.11
C GLN A 147 9.02 11.05 17.62
N GLN A 148 9.88 12.05 17.63
CA GLN A 148 9.68 13.35 17.01
C GLN A 148 10.85 13.69 16.12
N ARG A 149 10.57 14.27 14.95
CA ARG A 149 11.58 14.78 14.02
C ARG A 149 10.96 15.85 13.15
N ASP A 150 11.66 16.96 12.96
CA ASP A 150 11.28 18.01 12.01
C ASP A 150 11.19 17.45 10.58
N GLY A 151 10.36 18.05 9.74
CA GLY A 151 10.26 17.72 8.33
C GLY A 151 11.54 18.00 7.56
N PHE A 152 11.91 17.14 6.63
CA PHE A 152 13.03 17.40 5.74
C PHE A 152 12.64 18.23 4.52
N GLY A 153 11.36 18.37 4.23
CA GLY A 153 10.81 19.30 3.25
C GLY A 153 10.10 20.48 3.88
N ARG A 154 9.71 21.46 3.09
CA ARG A 154 8.96 22.64 3.56
C ARG A 154 7.98 23.13 2.53
N ILE A 155 6.83 23.63 3.01
CA ILE A 155 5.80 24.26 2.21
C ILE A 155 6.08 25.76 2.17
N VAL A 156 6.77 26.21 1.11
CA VAL A 156 7.37 27.55 1.03
C VAL A 156 6.31 28.66 1.09
N ASN A 157 5.20 28.51 0.36
CA ASN A 157 4.14 29.52 0.28
C ASN A 157 3.24 29.57 1.53
N LEU A 158 3.29 28.60 2.42
CA LEU A 158 2.55 28.55 3.69
C LEU A 158 3.46 28.88 4.90
N GLY A 159 4.46 29.73 4.71
CA GLY A 159 5.34 30.18 5.79
C GLY A 159 6.47 29.23 6.12
N ASN A 160 6.89 28.39 5.18
CA ASN A 160 7.91 27.33 5.36
C ASN A 160 7.49 26.28 6.40
N VAL A 161 6.20 25.91 6.44
CA VAL A 161 5.75 24.80 7.26
C VAL A 161 6.50 23.53 6.83
N GLU A 162 7.03 22.80 7.80
CA GLU A 162 7.77 21.58 7.56
C GLU A 162 6.83 20.44 7.12
N ILE A 163 7.32 19.57 6.25
CA ILE A 163 6.59 18.42 5.72
C ILE A 163 7.49 17.18 5.71
N ASN A 164 6.92 16.01 5.88
CA ASN A 164 7.58 14.75 6.18
C ASN A 164 8.27 14.76 7.54
N ASP A 165 7.62 15.33 8.52
CA ASP A 165 7.98 15.22 9.93
C ASP A 165 7.74 13.79 10.46
N ARG A 166 8.02 13.60 11.73
CA ARG A 166 7.63 12.43 12.52
C ARG A 166 7.09 12.91 13.85
N ASP A 167 5.90 12.44 14.19
CA ASP A 167 5.33 12.57 15.53
C ASP A 167 4.53 11.30 15.82
N ARG A 168 5.17 10.40 16.58
CA ARG A 168 4.64 9.07 16.88
C ARG A 168 4.91 8.69 18.31
N TRP A 169 3.98 7.96 18.89
CA TRP A 169 4.22 7.29 20.15
C TRP A 169 3.45 5.99 20.24
N SER A 170 3.96 5.07 21.01
CA SER A 170 3.28 3.80 21.28
C SER A 170 3.55 3.32 22.70
N VAL A 171 2.62 2.53 23.22
CA VAL A 171 2.76 1.82 24.49
C VAL A 171 2.19 0.42 24.35
N ARG A 172 2.86 -0.55 24.98
CA ARG A 172 2.41 -1.94 25.07
C ARG A 172 2.59 -2.44 26.48
N GLY A 173 1.57 -3.14 27.00
CA GLY A 173 1.62 -3.88 28.23
C GLY A 173 1.42 -5.36 28.00
N GLN A 174 2.14 -6.20 28.72
CA GLN A 174 2.01 -7.65 28.63
C GLN A 174 1.95 -8.29 30.01
N LEU A 175 1.21 -9.39 30.10
CA LEU A 175 1.19 -10.29 31.24
C LEU A 175 1.47 -11.72 30.75
N LEU A 176 2.41 -12.39 31.38
CA LEU A 176 2.69 -13.78 31.21
C LEU A 176 2.25 -14.52 32.48
N ILE A 177 1.37 -15.50 32.33
CA ILE A 177 0.78 -16.27 33.43
C ILE A 177 1.03 -17.75 33.16
N GLU A 178 1.72 -18.43 34.07
CA GLU A 178 2.06 -19.86 33.99
C GLU A 178 1.47 -20.57 35.22
N PRO A 179 0.15 -20.89 35.22
CA PRO A 179 -0.52 -21.49 36.37
C PRO A 179 0.03 -22.88 36.70
N SER A 180 0.59 -23.55 35.70
CA SER A 180 1.26 -24.84 35.80
C SER A 180 2.38 -24.92 34.77
N ALA A 181 3.24 -25.94 34.86
CA ALA A 181 4.27 -26.20 33.86
C ALA A 181 3.72 -26.51 32.45
N ASP A 182 2.44 -26.88 32.36
CA ASP A 182 1.81 -27.31 31.12
C ASP A 182 0.94 -26.21 30.48
N LEU A 183 0.66 -25.11 31.18
CA LEU A 183 -0.21 -24.04 30.69
C LEU A 183 0.47 -22.69 30.78
N LYS A 184 0.62 -22.06 29.62
CA LYS A 184 1.17 -20.71 29.48
C LYS A 184 0.13 -19.82 28.84
N ILE A 185 -0.13 -18.66 29.45
CA ILE A 185 -1.08 -17.65 28.95
C ILE A 185 -0.33 -16.33 28.82
N ARG A 186 -0.40 -15.70 27.65
CA ARG A 186 0.16 -14.40 27.39
C ARG A 186 -0.95 -13.44 26.99
N LEU A 187 -1.11 -12.34 27.71
CA LEU A 187 -2.05 -11.26 27.41
C LEU A 187 -1.28 -10.03 26.97
N ILE A 188 -1.73 -9.38 25.91
CA ILE A 188 -1.11 -8.18 25.34
C ILE A 188 -2.16 -7.12 25.13
N GLY A 189 -1.88 -5.89 25.54
CA GLY A 189 -2.64 -4.70 25.18
C GLY A 189 -1.69 -3.64 24.61
N ASP A 190 -2.05 -3.00 23.50
CA ASP A 190 -1.22 -1.97 22.89
C ASP A 190 -2.05 -0.81 22.35
N TYR A 191 -1.39 0.36 22.27
CA TYR A 191 -1.90 1.58 21.65
C TYR A 191 -0.76 2.30 20.94
N GLY A 192 -1.01 2.80 19.75
CA GLY A 192 -0.09 3.65 18.99
C GLY A 192 -0.80 4.77 18.27
N LYS A 193 -0.15 5.92 18.19
CA LYS A 193 -0.63 7.09 17.46
C LYS A 193 0.46 7.68 16.58
N ILE A 194 0.06 8.06 15.37
CA ILE A 194 0.84 8.84 14.39
C ILE A 194 0.05 10.12 14.12
N ASP A 195 0.73 11.29 14.16
CA ASP A 195 0.13 12.59 13.85
C ASP A 195 1.16 13.42 13.07
N GLU A 196 1.15 13.31 11.74
CA GLU A 196 2.24 13.80 10.89
C GLU A 196 1.74 14.72 9.77
N VAL A 197 2.57 15.70 9.40
CA VAL A 197 2.44 16.47 8.18
C VAL A 197 3.13 15.71 7.05
N CYS A 198 2.40 14.84 6.39
CA CYS A 198 2.93 13.92 5.36
C CYS A 198 2.02 13.92 4.12
N CYS A 199 2.51 13.64 2.94
CA CYS A 199 3.88 13.31 2.58
C CYS A 199 4.37 14.29 1.53
N GLN A 200 5.70 14.50 1.50
CA GLN A 200 6.29 15.36 0.49
C GLN A 200 6.08 14.79 -0.89
N THR A 201 5.39 15.57 -1.72
CA THR A 201 5.12 15.26 -3.12
C THR A 201 5.29 16.55 -3.91
N SER A 202 5.94 16.47 -5.05
CA SER A 202 6.07 17.64 -5.92
C SER A 202 6.00 17.24 -7.40
N ASN A 203 5.67 18.24 -8.23
CA ASN A 203 5.65 18.07 -9.69
C ASN A 203 7.09 18.00 -10.22
N GLN A 204 7.50 16.85 -10.73
CA GLN A 204 8.81 16.62 -11.32
C GLN A 204 8.91 17.17 -12.76
N VAL A 205 7.84 16.95 -13.54
CA VAL A 205 7.72 17.48 -14.90
C VAL A 205 6.41 18.21 -14.97
N ILE A 206 6.40 19.42 -15.52
CA ILE A 206 5.19 20.22 -15.65
C ILE A 206 4.95 20.51 -17.13
N GLY A 207 3.79 20.03 -17.63
CA GLY A 207 3.35 20.27 -18.99
C GLY A 207 3.19 21.77 -19.28
N THR A 208 3.41 22.17 -20.53
CA THR A 208 3.34 23.58 -20.94
C THR A 208 1.97 24.19 -20.66
N ALA A 209 0.89 23.45 -20.96
CA ALA A 209 -0.48 23.91 -20.70
C ALA A 209 -0.77 24.05 -19.19
N THR A 210 -0.31 23.08 -18.37
CA THR A 210 -0.42 23.14 -16.91
C THR A 210 0.37 24.33 -16.34
N ARG A 211 1.60 24.54 -16.81
CA ARG A 211 2.43 25.67 -16.37
C ARG A 211 1.74 27.01 -16.64
N LEU A 212 1.14 27.15 -17.83
CA LEU A 212 0.35 28.33 -18.18
C LEU A 212 -0.88 28.49 -17.30
N ALA A 213 -1.59 27.40 -17.04
CA ALA A 213 -2.82 27.41 -16.26
C ALA A 213 -2.56 27.72 -14.78
N ILE A 214 -1.59 27.06 -14.16
CA ILE A 214 -1.20 27.32 -12.77
C ILE A 214 -0.66 28.74 -12.60
N GLY A 215 0.28 29.17 -13.46
CA GLY A 215 0.79 30.55 -13.44
C GLY A 215 -0.28 31.61 -13.72
N GLY A 216 -1.26 31.29 -14.58
CA GLY A 216 -2.37 32.16 -14.91
C GLY A 216 -3.33 32.45 -13.76
N VAL A 217 -3.46 31.53 -12.81
CA VAL A 217 -4.22 31.71 -11.56
C VAL A 217 -3.33 32.15 -10.39
N GLY A 218 -2.05 32.46 -10.65
CA GLY A 218 -1.12 32.94 -9.64
C GLY A 218 -0.46 31.83 -8.80
N GLY A 219 -0.61 30.57 -9.21
CA GLY A 219 -0.05 29.42 -8.55
C GLY A 219 1.46 29.27 -8.81
N GLN A 220 2.14 28.58 -7.91
CA GLN A 220 3.58 28.29 -7.91
C GLN A 220 3.81 26.79 -7.78
N PHE A 221 4.99 26.35 -8.18
CA PHE A 221 5.46 24.97 -8.10
C PHE A 221 6.99 24.97 -8.00
N PRO A 222 7.61 23.89 -7.46
CA PRO A 222 9.06 23.82 -7.32
C PRO A 222 9.75 23.77 -8.68
N THR A 223 10.96 24.33 -8.73
CA THR A 223 11.81 24.31 -9.93
C THR A 223 12.84 23.18 -9.89
N ASP A 224 13.13 22.65 -8.73
CA ASP A 224 14.03 21.51 -8.48
C ASP A 224 13.30 20.49 -7.60
N PHE A 225 13.13 19.27 -8.13
CA PHE A 225 12.45 18.18 -7.45
C PHE A 225 13.15 17.75 -6.15
N PHE A 226 14.48 17.81 -6.10
CA PHE A 226 15.29 17.43 -4.94
C PHE A 226 15.67 18.62 -4.02
N SER A 227 15.04 19.79 -4.22
CA SER A 227 15.16 20.90 -3.25
C SER A 227 14.40 20.64 -1.95
N TYR A 228 13.46 19.68 -1.97
CA TYR A 228 12.49 19.40 -0.92
C TYR A 228 11.56 20.59 -0.61
N ASP A 229 11.49 21.56 -1.50
CA ASP A 229 10.52 22.64 -1.45
C ASP A 229 9.19 22.19 -2.05
N ASN A 230 8.10 22.50 -1.36
CA ASN A 230 6.74 22.24 -1.81
C ASN A 230 5.97 23.55 -1.93
N PHE A 231 4.98 23.55 -2.80
CA PHE A 231 4.00 24.62 -2.92
C PHE A 231 2.63 23.96 -2.88
N LEU A 232 1.91 24.15 -1.79
CA LEU A 232 0.62 23.52 -1.53
C LEU A 232 -0.40 24.57 -1.14
N ASN A 233 -1.68 24.28 -1.36
CA ASN A 233 -2.77 25.17 -0.95
C ASN A 233 -3.27 24.89 0.48
N VAL A 234 -2.93 23.75 1.05
CA VAL A 234 -3.26 23.33 2.41
C VAL A 234 -2.07 22.61 3.06
N VAL A 235 -1.93 22.74 4.37
CA VAL A 235 -1.01 21.90 5.15
C VAL A 235 -1.62 20.50 5.28
N PRO A 236 -0.96 19.44 4.79
CA PRO A 236 -1.48 18.08 4.95
C PRO A 236 -1.63 17.70 6.42
N VAL A 237 -2.70 16.96 6.72
CA VAL A 237 -2.94 16.35 8.03
C VAL A 237 -3.04 14.85 7.85
N ASN A 238 -2.29 14.09 8.64
CA ASN A 238 -2.34 12.63 8.63
C ASN A 238 -2.33 12.12 10.06
N THR A 239 -3.41 11.49 10.49
CA THR A 239 -3.50 10.83 11.80
C THR A 239 -3.80 9.35 11.63
N ASN A 240 -3.16 8.53 12.46
CA ASN A 240 -3.42 7.10 12.54
C ASN A 240 -3.43 6.69 14.00
N GLU A 241 -4.51 6.07 14.46
CA GLU A 241 -4.64 5.51 15.80
C GLU A 241 -4.89 4.01 15.67
N ASN A 242 -4.05 3.20 16.31
CA ASN A 242 -4.13 1.75 16.26
C ASN A 242 -4.01 1.17 17.67
N TYR A 243 -5.01 0.41 18.11
CA TYR A 243 -5.01 -0.19 19.45
C TYR A 243 -5.71 -1.55 19.43
N GLY A 244 -5.43 -2.33 20.47
CA GLY A 244 -6.13 -3.58 20.63
C GLY A 244 -5.62 -4.42 21.79
N VAL A 245 -6.26 -5.57 21.92
CA VAL A 245 -5.92 -6.57 22.93
C VAL A 245 -5.83 -7.94 22.26
N SER A 246 -4.93 -8.77 22.78
CA SER A 246 -4.84 -10.18 22.39
C SER A 246 -4.50 -11.06 23.56
N GLY A 247 -4.91 -12.32 23.46
CA GLY A 247 -4.58 -13.36 24.41
C GLY A 247 -4.16 -14.63 23.68
N GLN A 248 -3.02 -15.19 24.05
CA GLN A 248 -2.55 -16.49 23.61
C GLN A 248 -2.51 -17.44 24.79
N ALA A 249 -3.00 -18.66 24.60
CA ALA A 249 -2.90 -19.74 25.56
C ALA A 249 -2.28 -20.97 24.87
N ASP A 250 -1.18 -21.45 25.42
CA ASP A 250 -0.50 -22.68 24.99
C ASP A 250 -0.64 -23.73 26.09
N TRP A 251 -1.26 -24.85 25.77
CA TRP A 251 -1.49 -25.95 26.68
C TRP A 251 -0.80 -27.23 26.21
N ASN A 252 0.21 -27.67 26.96
CA ASN A 252 0.97 -28.88 26.70
C ASN A 252 0.25 -30.09 27.31
N LEU A 253 -0.11 -31.06 26.48
CA LEU A 253 -0.80 -32.29 26.83
C LEU A 253 0.12 -33.50 26.53
N GLY A 254 1.33 -33.49 27.08
CA GLY A 254 2.37 -34.47 26.75
C GLY A 254 2.95 -34.21 25.36
N ASN A 255 2.69 -35.11 24.43
CA ASN A 255 3.21 -34.98 23.05
C ASN A 255 2.27 -34.13 22.14
N LEU A 256 1.31 -33.44 22.73
CA LEU A 256 0.41 -32.52 22.00
C LEU A 256 0.44 -31.14 22.63
N THR A 257 0.46 -30.11 21.80
CA THR A 257 0.30 -28.72 22.23
C THR A 257 -0.94 -28.13 21.59
N VAL A 258 -1.84 -27.61 22.41
CA VAL A 258 -3.01 -26.86 21.95
C VAL A 258 -2.73 -25.36 22.14
N THR A 259 -2.82 -24.60 21.06
CA THR A 259 -2.64 -23.14 21.07
C THR A 259 -3.94 -22.46 20.68
N SER A 260 -4.36 -21.47 21.46
CA SER A 260 -5.47 -20.58 21.14
C SER A 260 -4.99 -19.14 21.12
N ILE A 261 -5.30 -18.39 20.04
CA ILE A 261 -4.99 -16.97 19.92
C ILE A 261 -6.28 -16.22 19.62
N THR A 262 -6.66 -15.30 20.49
CA THR A 262 -7.84 -14.44 20.34
C THR A 262 -7.38 -12.99 20.30
N ALA A 263 -7.88 -12.19 19.35
CA ALA A 263 -7.55 -10.77 19.30
C ALA A 263 -8.73 -9.91 18.85
N TYR A 264 -8.76 -8.69 19.38
CA TYR A 264 -9.62 -7.61 18.91
C TYR A 264 -8.79 -6.36 18.69
N ARG A 265 -8.96 -5.71 17.53
CA ARG A 265 -8.18 -4.53 17.16
C ARG A 265 -9.05 -3.47 16.52
N GLU A 266 -8.65 -2.22 16.71
CA GLU A 266 -9.22 -1.07 16.02
C GLU A 266 -8.14 -0.19 15.40
N LEU A 267 -8.48 0.38 14.24
CA LEU A 267 -7.68 1.33 13.49
C LEU A 267 -8.57 2.50 13.08
N GLY A 268 -8.17 3.71 13.45
CA GLY A 268 -8.70 4.96 12.93
C GLY A 268 -7.65 5.65 12.06
N ASN A 269 -8.03 6.10 10.88
CA ASN A 269 -7.12 6.81 9.97
C ASN A 269 -7.84 8.01 9.36
N PHE A 270 -7.25 9.20 9.50
CA PHE A 270 -7.75 10.43 8.90
C PHE A 270 -6.66 11.14 8.13
N PHE A 271 -6.99 11.65 6.95
CA PHE A 271 -6.12 12.59 6.26
C PHE A 271 -6.92 13.68 5.52
N ASN A 272 -6.28 14.84 5.38
CA ASN A 272 -6.64 15.91 4.49
C ASN A 272 -5.40 16.38 3.74
N GLN A 273 -5.43 16.43 2.43
CA GLN A 273 -4.26 16.73 1.62
C GLN A 273 -4.60 17.50 0.34
N ASP A 274 -3.64 18.33 -0.09
CA ASP A 274 -3.56 18.85 -1.44
C ASP A 274 -3.22 17.70 -2.41
N ILE A 275 -3.96 17.61 -3.52
CA ILE A 275 -3.73 16.57 -4.53
C ILE A 275 -3.26 17.12 -5.88
N ASP A 276 -3.16 18.43 -6.04
CA ASP A 276 -2.62 19.04 -7.26
C ASP A 276 -1.14 19.44 -7.12
N PHE A 277 -0.60 19.49 -5.89
CA PHE A 277 0.80 19.78 -5.55
C PHE A 277 1.29 21.11 -6.09
N THR A 278 0.44 22.13 -6.02
CA THR A 278 0.75 23.52 -6.39
C THR A 278 0.20 24.49 -5.34
N SER A 279 0.64 25.74 -5.34
CA SER A 279 0.08 26.74 -4.43
C SER A 279 -1.26 27.31 -4.87
N ALA A 280 -1.76 26.93 -6.04
CA ALA A 280 -3.10 27.31 -6.49
C ALA A 280 -4.15 26.50 -5.72
N ASP A 281 -5.22 27.16 -5.30
CA ASP A 281 -6.32 26.51 -4.59
C ASP A 281 -7.24 25.78 -5.59
N ILE A 282 -6.78 24.57 -6.02
CA ILE A 282 -7.43 23.78 -7.07
C ILE A 282 -8.19 22.62 -6.47
N SER A 283 -7.53 21.70 -5.77
CA SER A 283 -8.22 20.49 -5.26
C SER A 283 -7.58 19.87 -4.04
N ASN A 284 -8.45 19.39 -3.13
CA ASN A 284 -8.08 18.72 -1.90
C ASN A 284 -8.90 17.45 -1.73
N GLU A 285 -8.31 16.44 -1.09
CA GLU A 285 -8.95 15.18 -0.70
C GLU A 285 -8.96 15.06 0.82
N THR A 286 -10.15 14.71 1.36
CA THR A 286 -10.30 14.35 2.78
C THR A 286 -10.82 12.94 2.85
N ARG A 287 -10.28 12.15 3.80
CA ARG A 287 -10.74 10.79 4.04
C ARG A 287 -10.68 10.47 5.53
N ASP A 288 -11.75 9.85 6.03
CA ASP A 288 -11.88 9.33 7.38
C ASP A 288 -12.22 7.85 7.30
N GLN A 289 -11.43 6.99 7.93
CA GLN A 289 -11.51 5.54 7.81
C GLN A 289 -11.43 4.89 9.18
N GLY A 290 -12.32 3.91 9.40
CA GLY A 290 -12.31 3.07 10.59
C GLY A 290 -12.26 1.60 10.22
N VAL A 291 -11.49 0.81 10.95
CA VAL A 291 -11.43 -0.65 10.82
C VAL A 291 -11.51 -1.27 12.19
N SER A 292 -12.42 -2.22 12.38
CA SER A 292 -12.44 -3.10 13.54
C SER A 292 -12.25 -4.54 13.10
N THR A 293 -11.43 -5.31 13.82
CA THR A 293 -11.07 -6.68 13.44
C THR A 293 -11.11 -7.58 14.66
N PHE A 294 -11.83 -8.69 14.56
CA PHE A 294 -11.79 -9.79 15.53
C PHE A 294 -11.18 -11.03 14.86
N THR A 295 -10.27 -11.70 15.56
CA THR A 295 -9.65 -12.95 15.10
C THR A 295 -9.64 -14.00 16.20
N GLN A 296 -9.83 -15.25 15.78
CA GLN A 296 -9.70 -16.42 16.64
C GLN A 296 -8.96 -17.53 15.90
N GLU A 297 -7.85 -17.98 16.44
CA GLU A 297 -7.15 -19.17 15.99
C GLU A 297 -7.18 -20.25 17.07
N LEU A 298 -7.36 -21.49 16.65
CA LEU A 298 -7.21 -22.68 17.49
C LEU A 298 -6.42 -23.71 16.70
N ARG A 299 -5.29 -24.19 17.26
CA ARG A 299 -4.47 -25.21 16.61
C ARG A 299 -3.99 -26.25 17.61
N ILE A 300 -3.73 -27.43 17.10
CA ILE A 300 -3.12 -28.55 17.82
C ILE A 300 -1.90 -29.03 17.03
N ALA A 301 -0.78 -29.14 17.67
CA ALA A 301 0.47 -29.67 17.12
C ALA A 301 0.89 -30.90 17.89
N SER A 302 1.44 -31.89 17.19
CA SER A 302 2.05 -33.08 17.79
C SER A 302 3.57 -32.94 17.84
N ASP A 303 4.18 -33.62 18.84
CA ASP A 303 5.61 -33.81 18.97
C ASP A 303 5.87 -35.28 19.40
N PHE A 304 5.62 -36.18 18.43
CA PHE A 304 5.79 -37.62 18.64
C PHE A 304 7.21 -38.05 18.25
N ASP A 305 7.76 -39.02 19.00
CA ASP A 305 9.03 -39.68 18.65
C ASP A 305 8.96 -40.56 17.38
N GLY A 306 7.75 -40.74 16.83
CA GLY A 306 7.50 -41.54 15.63
C GLY A 306 7.68 -40.76 14.33
N PRO A 307 7.59 -41.42 13.16
CA PRO A 307 7.87 -40.80 11.87
C PRO A 307 6.81 -39.80 11.40
N ILE A 308 5.72 -39.63 12.14
CA ILE A 308 4.60 -38.75 11.75
C ILE A 308 4.39 -37.70 12.84
N ASN A 309 4.47 -36.44 12.43
CA ASN A 309 4.02 -35.30 13.20
C ASN A 309 3.03 -34.44 12.39
N PHE A 310 2.19 -33.70 13.08
CA PHE A 310 1.15 -32.89 12.43
C PHE A 310 0.88 -31.59 13.17
N LEU A 311 0.35 -30.65 12.42
CA LEU A 311 -0.30 -29.44 12.95
C LEU A 311 -1.68 -29.34 12.26
N PHE A 312 -2.76 -29.19 13.03
CA PHE A 312 -4.09 -28.88 12.51
C PHE A 312 -4.68 -27.69 13.24
N GLY A 313 -5.47 -26.89 12.53
CA GLY A 313 -6.10 -25.73 13.14
C GLY A 313 -7.28 -25.20 12.36
N GLY A 314 -7.94 -24.25 12.99
CA GLY A 314 -9.00 -23.43 12.42
C GLY A 314 -8.78 -21.97 12.74
N TYR A 315 -9.18 -21.11 11.83
CA TYR A 315 -9.07 -19.67 11.94
C TYR A 315 -10.40 -19.00 11.59
N TYR A 316 -10.81 -18.02 12.37
CA TYR A 316 -11.96 -17.17 12.15
C TYR A 316 -11.52 -15.71 12.13
N PHE A 317 -12.07 -14.96 11.19
CA PHE A 317 -11.79 -13.55 10.96
C PHE A 317 -13.10 -12.80 10.70
N ASP A 318 -13.29 -11.69 11.40
CA ASP A 318 -14.43 -10.77 11.23
C ASP A 318 -13.90 -9.33 11.22
N GLU A 319 -14.15 -8.61 10.14
CA GLU A 319 -13.67 -7.24 9.95
C GLU A 319 -14.80 -6.35 9.46
N SER A 320 -14.91 -5.16 10.04
CA SER A 320 -15.77 -4.09 9.54
C SER A 320 -14.94 -2.88 9.18
N ILE A 321 -15.17 -2.33 7.99
CA ILE A 321 -14.51 -1.14 7.45
C ILE A 321 -15.55 -0.08 7.18
N THR A 322 -15.29 1.15 7.60
CA THR A 322 -16.06 2.35 7.25
C THR A 322 -15.13 3.38 6.62
N GLN A 323 -15.63 4.12 5.62
CA GLN A 323 -14.90 5.20 5.01
C GLN A 323 -15.85 6.30 4.55
N ASP A 324 -15.62 7.50 5.05
CA ASP A 324 -16.20 8.74 4.53
C ASP A 324 -15.10 9.53 3.82
N SER A 325 -15.33 9.91 2.56
CA SER A 325 -14.37 10.67 1.78
C SER A 325 -15.03 11.78 0.96
N SER A 326 -14.21 12.75 0.58
CA SER A 326 -14.66 13.84 -0.29
C SER A 326 -13.50 14.38 -1.12
N LEU A 327 -13.82 14.76 -2.36
CA LEU A 327 -12.98 15.56 -3.22
C LEU A 327 -13.56 16.96 -3.28
N SER A 328 -12.79 17.94 -2.84
CA SER A 328 -13.17 19.35 -2.90
C SER A 328 -12.34 20.08 -3.95
N VAL A 329 -12.93 21.13 -4.52
CA VAL A 329 -12.25 22.06 -5.41
C VAL A 329 -12.24 23.46 -4.79
N GLY A 330 -11.11 24.12 -4.95
CA GLY A 330 -10.88 25.44 -4.40
C GLY A 330 -11.35 26.58 -5.34
N ARG A 331 -11.14 27.79 -4.88
CA ARG A 331 -11.54 29.04 -5.58
C ARG A 331 -10.91 29.23 -6.95
N ASP A 332 -9.71 28.65 -7.17
CA ASP A 332 -8.95 28.84 -8.41
C ASP A 332 -9.32 27.83 -9.50
N PHE A 333 -10.04 26.75 -9.13
CA PHE A 333 -10.32 25.63 -10.04
C PHE A 333 -11.11 26.04 -11.27
N ARG A 334 -12.18 26.86 -11.12
CA ARG A 334 -12.98 27.35 -12.26
C ARG A 334 -12.13 28.15 -13.24
N ASN A 335 -11.25 29.02 -12.74
CA ASN A 335 -10.37 29.85 -13.57
C ASN A 335 -9.27 28.98 -14.23
N PHE A 336 -8.76 27.99 -13.52
CA PHE A 336 -7.83 26.98 -14.04
C PHE A 336 -8.46 26.21 -15.21
N ALA A 337 -9.68 25.69 -15.03
CA ALA A 337 -10.42 25.00 -16.08
C ALA A 337 -10.79 25.92 -17.26
N ALA A 338 -11.23 27.13 -16.98
CA ALA A 338 -11.55 28.14 -18.01
C ALA A 338 -10.34 28.47 -18.88
N LEU A 339 -9.15 28.59 -18.27
CA LEU A 339 -7.91 28.82 -19.00
C LEU A 339 -7.58 27.66 -19.93
N GLN A 340 -7.69 26.40 -19.44
CA GLN A 340 -7.44 25.21 -20.25
C GLN A 340 -8.40 25.13 -21.46
N VAL A 341 -9.70 25.40 -21.26
CA VAL A 341 -10.69 25.41 -22.35
C VAL A 341 -10.35 26.45 -23.42
N ALA A 342 -10.02 27.68 -23.01
CA ALA A 342 -9.70 28.75 -23.94
C ALA A 342 -8.35 28.55 -24.63
N ALA A 343 -7.34 28.02 -23.93
CA ALA A 343 -6.00 27.81 -24.48
C ALA A 343 -5.98 26.79 -25.63
N ALA A 344 -6.93 25.84 -25.67
CA ALA A 344 -7.03 24.84 -26.72
C ALA A 344 -7.24 25.44 -28.15
N SER A 345 -7.82 26.64 -28.25
CA SER A 345 -8.14 27.31 -29.52
C SER A 345 -7.53 28.69 -29.68
N ALA A 346 -6.82 29.20 -28.67
CA ALA A 346 -6.25 30.53 -28.70
C ALA A 346 -4.89 30.58 -29.41
N PRO A 347 -4.51 31.72 -30.02
CA PRO A 347 -3.17 31.94 -30.55
C PRO A 347 -2.10 31.81 -29.45
N VAL A 348 -0.95 31.28 -29.82
CA VAL A 348 0.22 31.20 -28.91
C VAL A 348 0.58 32.63 -28.46
N GLY A 349 0.79 32.79 -27.13
CA GLY A 349 1.12 34.07 -26.53
C GLY A 349 -0.07 34.89 -26.05
N THR A 350 -1.31 34.36 -26.15
CA THR A 350 -2.49 35.05 -25.59
C THR A 350 -2.32 35.18 -24.07
N PRO A 351 -2.51 36.39 -23.50
CA PRO A 351 -2.40 36.59 -22.04
C PRO A 351 -3.37 35.71 -21.25
N ALA A 352 -2.94 35.14 -20.13
CA ALA A 352 -3.73 34.25 -19.28
C ALA A 352 -5.06 34.91 -18.82
N SER A 353 -5.06 36.21 -18.51
CA SER A 353 -6.27 36.96 -18.13
C SER A 353 -7.34 36.96 -19.20
N LEU A 354 -6.93 37.04 -20.47
CA LEU A 354 -7.87 37.00 -21.62
C LEU A 354 -8.38 35.56 -21.82
N LEU A 355 -7.52 34.55 -21.63
CA LEU A 355 -7.92 33.14 -21.70
C LEU A 355 -8.92 32.80 -20.58
N ILE A 356 -8.69 33.24 -19.35
CA ILE A 356 -9.62 33.07 -18.22
C ILE A 356 -10.96 33.77 -18.52
N ALA A 357 -10.94 35.02 -19.01
CA ALA A 357 -12.15 35.74 -19.34
C ALA A 357 -12.96 35.05 -20.45
N GLY A 358 -12.27 34.60 -21.51
CA GLY A 358 -12.87 33.87 -22.64
C GLY A 358 -13.45 32.53 -22.23
N GLY A 359 -12.68 31.74 -21.47
CA GLY A 359 -13.14 30.44 -20.95
C GLY A 359 -14.32 30.57 -20.01
N ASN A 360 -14.31 31.55 -19.08
CA ASN A 360 -15.45 31.80 -18.21
C ASN A 360 -16.68 32.26 -18.99
N ALA A 361 -16.51 33.03 -20.10
CA ALA A 361 -17.63 33.38 -20.96
C ALA A 361 -18.23 32.15 -21.66
N ALA A 362 -17.37 31.24 -22.15
CA ALA A 362 -17.80 29.95 -22.73
C ALA A 362 -18.53 29.06 -21.70
N LEU A 363 -18.01 28.97 -20.46
CA LEU A 363 -18.68 28.22 -19.38
C LEU A 363 -20.07 28.83 -19.05
N ARG A 364 -20.18 30.15 -18.93
CA ARG A 364 -21.49 30.83 -18.71
C ARG A 364 -22.47 30.60 -19.87
N GLN A 365 -21.99 30.58 -21.09
CA GLN A 365 -22.82 30.28 -22.25
C GLN A 365 -23.32 28.83 -22.20
N ALA A 366 -22.45 27.89 -21.79
CA ALA A 366 -22.81 26.47 -21.58
C ALA A 366 -23.84 26.32 -20.46
N GLU A 367 -23.64 27.01 -19.32
CA GLU A 367 -24.59 27.03 -18.21
C GLU A 367 -25.96 27.50 -18.64
N ALA A 368 -26.03 28.62 -19.38
CA ALA A 368 -27.27 29.11 -19.91
C ALA A 368 -27.94 28.16 -20.91
N GLY A 369 -27.13 27.52 -21.79
CA GLY A 369 -27.63 26.56 -22.76
C GLY A 369 -28.15 25.26 -22.14
N LEU A 370 -27.58 24.89 -21.00
CA LEU A 370 -27.96 23.70 -20.21
C LEU A 370 -29.04 23.98 -19.15
N GLY A 371 -29.44 25.25 -19.00
CA GLY A 371 -30.42 25.67 -17.99
C GLY A 371 -29.85 25.62 -16.56
N LEU A 372 -28.54 25.70 -16.41
CA LEU A 372 -27.86 25.72 -15.10
C LEU A 372 -27.75 27.18 -14.59
N PRO A 373 -27.64 27.36 -13.27
CA PRO A 373 -27.31 28.66 -12.70
C PRO A 373 -25.96 29.16 -13.24
N LEU A 374 -25.84 30.45 -13.49
CA LEU A 374 -24.58 31.04 -13.96
C LEU A 374 -23.49 30.90 -12.89
N ASN A 375 -22.29 30.54 -13.31
CA ASN A 375 -21.13 30.27 -12.50
C ASN A 375 -21.30 29.05 -11.55
N SER A 376 -22.17 28.09 -11.89
CA SER A 376 -22.38 26.88 -11.11
C SER A 376 -21.45 25.72 -11.47
N ILE A 377 -20.95 25.67 -12.72
CA ILE A 377 -19.98 24.64 -13.14
C ILE A 377 -18.64 24.93 -12.49
N LEU A 378 -18.09 23.93 -11.79
CA LEU A 378 -16.79 24.02 -11.09
C LEU A 378 -16.70 25.24 -10.14
N ALA A 379 -17.76 25.49 -9.40
CA ALA A 379 -17.96 26.74 -8.64
C ALA A 379 -17.19 26.81 -7.31
N GLY A 380 -16.26 25.89 -7.04
CA GLY A 380 -15.59 25.75 -5.75
C GLY A 380 -16.55 25.20 -4.69
N ASN A 381 -16.31 24.02 -4.23
CA ASN A 381 -16.99 23.25 -3.18
C ASN A 381 -16.61 21.77 -3.34
N PHE A 382 -17.36 20.86 -2.75
CA PHE A 382 -17.19 19.44 -2.99
C PHE A 382 -17.55 19.07 -4.43
N LEU A 383 -16.64 18.39 -5.15
CA LEU A 383 -16.95 17.70 -6.41
C LEU A 383 -17.67 16.40 -6.14
N THR A 384 -17.23 15.65 -5.12
CA THR A 384 -17.81 14.39 -4.71
C THR A 384 -17.88 14.27 -3.20
N THR A 385 -18.86 13.51 -2.74
CA THR A 385 -18.88 12.94 -1.40
C THR A 385 -19.15 11.45 -1.52
N GLU A 386 -18.40 10.66 -0.79
CA GLU A 386 -18.46 9.20 -0.81
C GLU A 386 -18.57 8.64 0.60
N ARG A 387 -19.42 7.63 0.74
CA ARG A 387 -19.50 6.80 1.93
C ARG A 387 -19.45 5.34 1.53
N PHE A 388 -18.53 4.62 2.13
CA PHE A 388 -18.33 3.19 1.92
C PHE A 388 -18.38 2.47 3.25
N ALA A 389 -18.91 1.25 3.23
CA ALA A 389 -18.74 0.31 4.32
C ALA A 389 -18.53 -1.09 3.74
N MET A 390 -17.76 -1.92 4.42
CA MET A 390 -17.51 -3.30 4.05
C MET A 390 -17.37 -4.15 5.30
N ASP A 391 -18.16 -5.22 5.38
CA ASP A 391 -18.01 -6.28 6.36
C ASP A 391 -17.39 -7.49 5.65
N ASN A 392 -16.37 -8.08 6.25
CA ASN A 392 -15.66 -9.24 5.74
C ASN A 392 -15.59 -10.33 6.79
N GLN A 393 -16.21 -11.47 6.52
CA GLN A 393 -16.16 -12.65 7.37
C GLN A 393 -15.45 -13.78 6.63
N SER A 394 -14.46 -14.37 7.28
CA SER A 394 -13.71 -15.48 6.72
C SER A 394 -13.48 -16.55 7.79
N TRP A 395 -13.51 -17.81 7.36
CA TRP A 395 -13.04 -18.91 8.18
C TRP A 395 -12.16 -19.84 7.35
N SER A 396 -11.23 -20.52 8.02
CA SER A 396 -10.42 -21.52 7.37
C SER A 396 -10.14 -22.72 8.29
N ILE A 397 -9.90 -23.86 7.65
CA ILE A 397 -9.39 -25.08 8.29
C ILE A 397 -8.09 -25.41 7.58
N PHE A 398 -7.05 -25.64 8.36
CA PHE A 398 -5.71 -25.89 7.83
C PHE A 398 -4.98 -27.00 8.59
N GLY A 399 -3.98 -27.56 7.94
CA GLY A 399 -3.11 -28.50 8.59
C GLY A 399 -1.91 -28.87 7.74
N THR A 400 -0.89 -29.37 8.42
CA THR A 400 0.30 -30.00 7.84
C THR A 400 0.58 -31.31 8.50
N VAL A 401 1.12 -32.24 7.74
CA VAL A 401 1.62 -33.51 8.22
C VAL A 401 3.05 -33.70 7.72
N ASP A 402 3.96 -33.91 8.62
CA ASP A 402 5.35 -34.29 8.36
C ASP A 402 5.49 -35.79 8.48
N PHE A 403 6.12 -36.40 7.49
CA PHE A 403 6.40 -37.82 7.45
C PHE A 403 7.90 -38.05 7.21
N GLU A 404 8.60 -38.52 8.23
CA GLU A 404 10.00 -38.92 8.12
C GLU A 404 10.10 -40.30 7.44
N LEU A 405 10.51 -40.29 6.17
CA LEU A 405 10.64 -41.50 5.34
C LEU A 405 11.84 -42.36 5.72
N THR A 406 12.93 -41.70 6.01
CA THR A 406 14.18 -42.28 6.57
C THR A 406 14.88 -41.19 7.36
N ASP A 407 15.90 -41.54 8.12
CA ASP A 407 16.70 -40.56 8.88
C ASP A 407 17.08 -39.34 8.02
N GLY A 408 16.63 -38.19 8.45
CA GLY A 408 16.88 -36.90 7.78
C GLY A 408 16.11 -36.63 6.49
N LEU A 409 15.24 -37.54 6.00
CA LEU A 409 14.40 -37.31 4.83
C LEU A 409 12.94 -37.13 5.23
N VAL A 410 12.46 -35.90 5.22
CA VAL A 410 11.11 -35.53 5.64
C VAL A 410 10.28 -35.10 4.42
N PHE A 411 9.09 -35.68 4.29
CA PHE A 411 8.04 -35.25 3.38
C PHE A 411 6.96 -34.51 4.16
N THR A 412 6.66 -33.26 3.76
CA THR A 412 5.58 -32.44 4.32
C THR A 412 4.44 -32.31 3.31
N ALA A 413 3.22 -32.59 3.73
CA ALA A 413 2.01 -32.24 3.00
C ALA A 413 1.16 -31.31 3.84
N GLY A 414 0.69 -30.23 3.26
CA GLY A 414 -0.17 -29.24 3.93
C GLY A 414 -1.34 -28.81 3.08
N PHE A 415 -2.41 -28.36 3.73
CA PHE A 415 -3.59 -27.79 3.08
C PHE A 415 -4.19 -26.65 3.91
N ASN A 416 -4.92 -25.78 3.25
CA ASN A 416 -5.79 -24.81 3.87
C ASN A 416 -7.03 -24.61 2.98
N TYR A 417 -8.20 -24.79 3.54
CA TYR A 417 -9.46 -24.42 2.91
C TYR A 417 -9.99 -23.15 3.57
N THR A 418 -10.24 -22.11 2.77
CA THR A 418 -10.79 -20.82 3.21
C THR A 418 -12.08 -20.51 2.51
N ASP A 419 -13.11 -20.05 3.23
CA ASP A 419 -14.33 -19.40 2.73
C ASP A 419 -14.30 -17.93 3.18
N ASP A 420 -14.35 -17.00 2.24
CA ASP A 420 -14.31 -15.54 2.47
C ASP A 420 -15.59 -14.90 1.91
N ARG A 421 -16.25 -14.07 2.71
CA ARG A 421 -17.50 -13.41 2.37
C ARG A 421 -17.42 -11.94 2.68
N LYS A 422 -17.66 -11.11 1.68
CA LYS A 422 -17.74 -9.67 1.84
C LYS A 422 -19.15 -9.17 1.53
N GLN A 423 -19.58 -8.23 2.34
CA GLN A 423 -20.78 -7.42 2.06
C GLN A 423 -20.36 -5.96 2.10
N PHE A 424 -20.63 -5.22 1.03
CA PHE A 424 -20.20 -3.83 0.93
C PHE A 424 -21.32 -2.90 0.48
N THR A 425 -21.19 -1.65 0.88
CA THR A 425 -22.07 -0.56 0.46
C THR A 425 -21.24 0.54 -0.20
N VAL A 426 -21.80 1.13 -1.25
CA VAL A 426 -21.20 2.26 -1.97
C VAL A 426 -22.25 3.33 -2.13
N GLN A 427 -22.00 4.52 -1.62
CA GLN A 427 -22.81 5.70 -1.84
C GLN A 427 -21.93 6.81 -2.37
N GLN A 428 -22.20 7.26 -3.58
CA GLN A 428 -21.41 8.31 -4.23
C GLN A 428 -22.32 9.40 -4.74
N ARG A 429 -21.91 10.66 -4.55
CA ARG A 429 -22.60 11.83 -5.07
C ARG A 429 -21.66 12.69 -5.87
N ALA A 430 -21.93 12.86 -7.14
CA ALA A 430 -21.27 13.86 -7.97
C ALA A 430 -22.04 15.18 -7.80
N LEU A 431 -21.38 16.19 -7.26
CA LEU A 431 -22.01 17.44 -6.85
C LEU A 431 -21.85 18.55 -7.89
N ASP A 432 -20.86 18.45 -8.80
CA ASP A 432 -20.76 19.39 -9.92
C ASP A 432 -21.94 19.21 -10.88
N PRO A 433 -22.69 20.27 -11.19
CA PRO A 433 -23.87 20.17 -12.08
C PRO A 433 -23.56 19.63 -13.48
N LEU A 434 -22.36 19.93 -14.01
CA LEU A 434 -21.95 19.45 -15.34
C LEU A 434 -21.71 17.93 -15.35
N ALA A 435 -21.18 17.37 -14.29
CA ALA A 435 -20.94 15.92 -14.17
C ALA A 435 -22.25 15.11 -14.26
N ASN A 436 -23.36 15.70 -13.82
CA ASN A 436 -24.71 15.11 -13.84
C ASN A 436 -25.46 15.29 -15.16
N ILE A 437 -24.85 15.88 -16.19
CA ILE A 437 -25.48 16.09 -17.50
C ILE A 437 -24.83 15.16 -18.53
N ASN A 438 -25.67 14.41 -19.26
CA ASN A 438 -25.21 13.72 -20.44
C ASN A 438 -25.21 14.68 -21.64
N LEU A 439 -24.02 15.02 -22.14
CA LEU A 439 -23.85 16.02 -23.21
C LEU A 439 -24.39 15.54 -24.56
N VAL A 440 -24.47 14.24 -24.81
CA VAL A 440 -25.07 13.66 -25.99
C VAL A 440 -26.60 13.77 -25.89
N ASP A 441 -27.17 13.44 -24.75
CA ASP A 441 -28.62 13.58 -24.52
C ASP A 441 -29.07 15.05 -24.57
N ALA A 442 -28.25 15.96 -24.03
CA ALA A 442 -28.46 17.40 -24.19
C ALA A 442 -28.47 17.82 -25.69
N GLY A 443 -27.57 17.24 -26.49
CA GLY A 443 -27.53 17.40 -27.94
C GLY A 443 -28.78 16.84 -28.65
N ILE A 444 -29.30 15.69 -28.21
CA ILE A 444 -30.57 15.12 -28.71
C ILE A 444 -31.74 16.03 -28.37
N ILE A 445 -31.82 16.54 -27.14
CA ILE A 445 -32.86 17.47 -26.69
C ILE A 445 -32.83 18.72 -27.55
N GLY A 446 -31.65 19.32 -27.73
CA GLY A 446 -31.49 20.53 -28.57
C GLY A 446 -31.82 20.26 -30.04
N GLY A 447 -31.30 19.20 -30.62
CA GLY A 447 -31.53 18.80 -32.02
C GLY A 447 -33.01 18.48 -32.32
N SER A 448 -33.73 17.92 -31.34
CA SER A 448 -35.17 17.68 -31.44
C SER A 448 -36.04 18.95 -31.13
N ARG A 449 -35.37 20.07 -30.82
CA ARG A 449 -36.07 21.31 -30.36
C ARG A 449 -36.96 21.07 -29.13
N GLY A 450 -36.52 20.16 -28.23
CA GLY A 450 -37.24 19.82 -27.02
C GLY A 450 -38.39 18.83 -27.18
N ALA A 451 -38.58 18.26 -28.37
CA ALA A 451 -39.61 17.23 -28.61
C ALA A 451 -39.25 15.89 -27.96
N VAL A 452 -37.92 15.61 -27.75
CA VAL A 452 -37.40 14.44 -27.06
C VAL A 452 -36.69 14.92 -25.79
N ARG A 453 -37.13 14.46 -24.62
CA ARG A 453 -36.61 14.85 -23.31
C ARG A 453 -36.21 13.68 -22.44
N ASN A 454 -36.54 12.45 -22.89
CA ASN A 454 -36.22 11.22 -22.14
C ASN A 454 -36.13 10.04 -23.10
N ARG A 455 -35.63 8.91 -22.54
CA ARG A 455 -35.45 7.67 -23.27
C ARG A 455 -36.74 7.14 -23.95
N ALA A 456 -37.86 7.19 -23.25
CA ALA A 456 -39.12 6.66 -23.81
C ALA A 456 -39.57 7.44 -25.04
N GLN A 457 -39.47 8.78 -25.02
CA GLN A 457 -39.77 9.64 -26.16
C GLN A 457 -38.81 9.43 -27.32
N PHE A 458 -37.51 9.22 -27.03
CA PHE A 458 -36.52 8.90 -28.05
C PHE A 458 -36.82 7.56 -28.72
N GLN A 459 -37.09 6.51 -27.95
CA GLN A 459 -37.39 5.19 -28.46
C GLN A 459 -38.71 5.08 -29.20
N ALA A 460 -39.65 5.99 -28.94
CA ALA A 460 -40.91 6.07 -29.68
C ALA A 460 -40.79 6.67 -31.10
N LEU A 461 -39.62 7.27 -31.42
CA LEU A 461 -39.38 7.81 -32.76
C LEU A 461 -39.11 6.67 -33.77
N PRO A 462 -39.38 6.89 -35.08
CA PRO A 462 -38.90 6.01 -36.14
C PRO A 462 -37.39 5.83 -36.09
N ALA A 463 -36.85 4.64 -36.35
CA ALA A 463 -35.44 4.29 -36.23
C ALA A 463 -34.53 5.25 -37.01
N ALA A 464 -34.92 5.72 -38.19
CA ALA A 464 -34.17 6.70 -38.98
C ALA A 464 -34.02 8.03 -38.26
N ASN A 465 -35.06 8.48 -37.53
CA ASN A 465 -35.01 9.74 -36.75
C ASN A 465 -34.17 9.57 -35.49
N GLN A 466 -34.22 8.42 -34.83
CA GLN A 466 -33.32 8.08 -33.72
C GLN A 466 -31.88 8.15 -34.17
N ALA A 467 -31.52 7.50 -35.28
CA ALA A 467 -30.18 7.50 -35.83
C ALA A 467 -29.71 8.89 -36.23
N ALA A 468 -30.55 9.69 -36.87
CA ALA A 468 -30.21 11.06 -37.27
C ALA A 468 -29.94 12.00 -36.06
N LEU A 469 -30.81 11.93 -35.02
CA LEU A 469 -30.65 12.71 -33.81
C LEU A 469 -29.38 12.31 -33.05
N LEU A 470 -29.13 11.00 -32.93
CA LEU A 470 -27.94 10.48 -32.23
C LEU A 470 -26.67 10.91 -32.98
N ALA A 471 -26.61 10.72 -34.29
CA ALA A 471 -25.47 11.13 -35.12
C ALA A 471 -25.22 12.66 -35.02
N GLY A 472 -26.26 13.47 -35.02
CA GLY A 472 -26.13 14.91 -34.83
C GLY A 472 -25.63 15.28 -33.44
N ALA A 473 -26.14 14.61 -32.40
CA ALA A 473 -25.74 14.85 -31.01
C ALA A 473 -24.31 14.40 -30.71
N GLN A 474 -23.79 13.39 -31.43
CA GLN A 474 -22.42 12.90 -31.33
C GLN A 474 -21.42 13.67 -32.21
N ASN A 475 -21.88 14.55 -33.06
CA ASN A 475 -21.03 15.36 -33.95
C ASN A 475 -20.63 16.67 -33.26
N PRO A 476 -19.33 16.91 -32.94
CA PRO A 476 -18.91 18.16 -32.30
C PRO A 476 -19.24 19.44 -33.07
N ALA A 477 -19.36 19.35 -34.40
CA ALA A 477 -19.74 20.50 -35.23
C ALA A 477 -21.23 20.92 -35.06
N LEU A 478 -22.08 19.95 -34.66
CA LEU A 478 -23.53 20.19 -34.45
C LEU A 478 -23.87 20.26 -32.96
N ASN A 479 -23.06 19.66 -32.09
CA ASN A 479 -23.22 19.69 -30.62
C ASN A 479 -21.95 20.24 -29.97
N PRO A 480 -21.77 21.53 -29.87
CA PRO A 480 -20.58 22.14 -29.27
C PRO A 480 -20.43 21.83 -27.78
N LEU A 481 -21.49 21.39 -27.08
CA LEU A 481 -21.42 20.96 -25.68
C LEU A 481 -20.45 19.82 -25.45
N LEU A 482 -20.18 18.98 -26.46
CA LEU A 482 -19.23 17.89 -26.35
C LEU A 482 -17.82 18.35 -26.00
N GLY A 483 -17.46 19.60 -26.31
CA GLY A 483 -16.20 20.21 -25.87
C GLY A 483 -16.03 20.33 -24.35
N LEU A 484 -17.11 20.28 -23.59
CA LEU A 484 -17.11 20.33 -22.13
C LEU A 484 -16.88 18.95 -21.49
N ALA A 485 -16.82 17.88 -22.26
CA ALA A 485 -16.71 16.53 -21.74
C ALA A 485 -15.44 16.30 -20.90
N THR A 486 -14.36 17.03 -21.20
CA THR A 486 -13.10 16.98 -20.42
C THR A 486 -13.21 17.63 -19.04
N LEU A 487 -14.25 18.42 -18.79
CA LEU A 487 -14.53 19.06 -17.50
C LEU A 487 -15.46 18.23 -16.60
N GLN A 488 -15.97 17.11 -17.08
CA GLN A 488 -16.80 16.18 -16.30
C GLN A 488 -15.89 15.24 -15.52
N PHE A 489 -15.25 15.74 -14.46
CA PHE A 489 -14.19 15.03 -13.76
C PHE A 489 -14.68 13.81 -12.98
N GLN A 490 -15.81 13.94 -12.29
CA GLN A 490 -16.36 12.88 -11.45
C GLN A 490 -17.83 12.65 -11.80
N THR A 491 -18.11 11.53 -12.46
CA THR A 491 -19.45 11.19 -12.93
C THR A 491 -20.24 10.41 -11.87
N PRO A 492 -21.57 10.57 -11.81
CA PRO A 492 -22.40 9.85 -10.85
C PRO A 492 -22.34 8.33 -11.07
N SER A 493 -22.52 7.57 -10.00
CA SER A 493 -22.62 6.11 -9.99
C SER A 493 -23.84 5.69 -9.17
N PRO A 494 -24.52 4.57 -9.51
CA PRO A 494 -25.59 4.04 -8.67
C PRO A 494 -25.04 3.57 -7.32
N ASP A 495 -25.84 3.75 -6.27
CA ASP A 495 -25.57 3.22 -4.95
C ASP A 495 -25.59 1.67 -4.98
N VAL A 496 -24.82 1.05 -4.10
CA VAL A 496 -24.81 -0.40 -3.86
C VAL A 496 -25.11 -0.63 -2.38
N PRO A 497 -25.99 -1.61 -2.03
CA PRO A 497 -26.71 -2.53 -2.90
C PRO A 497 -27.86 -1.84 -3.65
N ASN A 498 -28.24 -2.44 -4.79
CA ASN A 498 -29.40 -2.04 -5.58
C ASN A 498 -30.07 -3.27 -6.21
N SER A 499 -31.03 -3.08 -7.10
CA SER A 499 -31.76 -4.20 -7.71
C SER A 499 -30.96 -5.06 -8.70
N VAL A 500 -29.75 -4.63 -9.07
CA VAL A 500 -28.84 -5.32 -9.99
C VAL A 500 -27.60 -5.82 -9.26
N GLU A 501 -26.99 -4.96 -8.42
CA GLU A 501 -25.77 -5.26 -7.67
C GLU A 501 -26.12 -5.46 -6.19
N ASN A 502 -25.93 -6.67 -5.68
CA ASN A 502 -26.29 -7.02 -4.30
C ASN A 502 -25.23 -6.59 -3.26
N GLY A 503 -24.07 -6.06 -3.68
CA GLY A 503 -22.99 -5.65 -2.80
C GLY A 503 -22.30 -6.80 -2.06
N ARG A 504 -22.18 -7.97 -2.68
CA ARG A 504 -21.57 -9.15 -2.05
C ARG A 504 -20.57 -9.83 -2.96
N THR A 505 -19.48 -10.32 -2.36
CA THR A 505 -18.58 -11.30 -2.95
C THR A 505 -18.49 -12.52 -2.03
N GLN A 506 -18.25 -13.68 -2.61
CA GLN A 506 -17.96 -14.90 -1.88
C GLN A 506 -16.91 -15.68 -2.66
N ASP A 507 -15.83 -16.01 -1.99
CA ASP A 507 -14.70 -16.73 -2.55
C ASP A 507 -14.41 -17.93 -1.65
N ASP A 508 -14.16 -19.09 -2.24
CA ASP A 508 -13.65 -20.25 -1.53
C ASP A 508 -12.47 -20.85 -2.26
N GLN A 509 -11.46 -21.28 -1.52
CA GLN A 509 -10.23 -21.79 -2.10
C GLN A 509 -9.56 -22.84 -1.21
N LEU A 510 -9.08 -23.89 -1.87
CA LEU A 510 -8.16 -24.85 -1.29
C LEU A 510 -6.74 -24.56 -1.74
N THR A 511 -5.87 -24.27 -0.80
CA THR A 511 -4.42 -24.13 -1.03
C THR A 511 -3.67 -25.29 -0.42
N TYR A 512 -2.49 -25.62 -0.96
CA TYR A 512 -1.71 -26.75 -0.50
C TYR A 512 -0.20 -26.51 -0.61
N LEU A 513 0.53 -27.27 0.19
CA LEU A 513 1.99 -27.34 0.25
C LEU A 513 2.42 -28.79 0.12
N LEU A 514 3.38 -29.05 -0.76
CA LEU A 514 4.13 -30.30 -0.80
C LEU A 514 5.62 -29.94 -0.70
N ARG A 515 6.32 -30.56 0.23
CA ARG A 515 7.76 -30.32 0.45
C ARG A 515 8.49 -31.60 0.72
N VAL A 516 9.68 -31.72 0.18
CA VAL A 516 10.67 -32.73 0.57
C VAL A 516 11.87 -31.99 1.10
N ALA A 517 12.34 -32.37 2.27
CA ALA A 517 13.56 -31.85 2.87
C ALA A 517 14.48 -33.04 3.20
N TYR A 518 15.78 -32.88 2.89
CA TYR A 518 16.77 -33.89 3.13
C TYR A 518 18.01 -33.31 3.83
N GLU A 519 18.29 -33.82 5.02
CA GLU A 519 19.49 -33.51 5.78
C GLU A 519 20.63 -34.40 5.25
N VAL A 520 21.44 -33.82 4.36
CA VAL A 520 22.59 -34.53 3.73
C VAL A 520 23.69 -34.80 4.76
N SER A 521 23.88 -33.84 5.65
CA SER A 521 24.75 -33.88 6.81
C SER A 521 24.23 -32.90 7.86
N ASN A 522 24.79 -32.89 9.07
CA ASN A 522 24.45 -31.94 10.13
C ASN A 522 24.64 -30.48 9.69
N GLU A 523 25.45 -30.24 8.66
CA GLU A 523 25.74 -28.90 8.14
C GLU A 523 24.91 -28.54 6.91
N ILE A 524 24.32 -29.50 6.18
CA ILE A 524 23.70 -29.26 4.87
C ILE A 524 22.29 -29.84 4.81
N ASN A 525 21.32 -28.99 4.57
CA ASN A 525 19.94 -29.37 4.32
C ASN A 525 19.53 -28.90 2.91
N LEU A 526 18.95 -29.81 2.12
CA LEU A 526 18.38 -29.55 0.81
C LEU A 526 16.86 -29.64 0.88
N TYR A 527 16.15 -28.83 0.11
CA TYR A 527 14.70 -28.97 0.02
C TYR A 527 14.19 -28.67 -1.38
N ALA A 528 13.02 -29.22 -1.67
CA ALA A 528 12.21 -28.84 -2.82
C ALA A 528 10.76 -28.71 -2.36
N SER A 529 10.05 -27.70 -2.85
CA SER A 529 8.66 -27.47 -2.48
C SER A 529 7.83 -27.00 -3.67
N TYR A 530 6.54 -27.35 -3.61
CA TYR A 530 5.49 -26.76 -4.40
C TYR A 530 4.42 -26.21 -3.46
N SER A 531 4.08 -24.95 -3.59
CA SER A 531 3.08 -24.28 -2.75
C SER A 531 2.13 -23.45 -3.57
N THR A 532 0.89 -23.38 -3.11
CA THR A 532 -0.13 -22.50 -3.68
C THR A 532 -0.57 -21.45 -2.66
N GLY A 533 -1.03 -20.32 -3.17
CA GLY A 533 -1.52 -19.20 -2.37
C GLY A 533 -2.78 -18.61 -2.94
N PHE A 534 -3.50 -17.91 -2.08
CA PHE A 534 -4.78 -17.32 -2.39
C PHE A 534 -4.88 -15.90 -1.80
N LYS A 535 -5.47 -15.00 -2.59
CA LYS A 535 -5.91 -13.70 -2.13
C LYS A 535 -7.34 -13.51 -2.58
N ALA A 536 -8.23 -13.19 -1.64
CA ALA A 536 -9.66 -13.01 -1.89
C ALA A 536 -9.93 -11.80 -2.80
N SER A 537 -11.14 -11.72 -3.34
CA SER A 537 -11.64 -10.57 -4.09
C SER A 537 -11.44 -9.27 -3.33
N SER A 538 -11.02 -8.23 -4.02
CA SER A 538 -10.88 -6.87 -3.48
C SER A 538 -12.00 -5.97 -3.98
N VAL A 539 -12.45 -5.04 -3.15
CA VAL A 539 -13.50 -4.07 -3.47
C VAL A 539 -12.89 -2.68 -3.62
N ASN A 540 -13.26 -1.95 -4.66
CA ASN A 540 -12.79 -0.59 -4.87
C ASN A 540 -13.58 0.41 -4.01
N LEU A 541 -13.12 0.70 -2.80
CA LEU A 541 -13.68 1.74 -1.92
C LEU A 541 -13.13 3.12 -2.32
N SER A 542 -13.40 3.53 -3.55
CA SER A 542 -13.03 4.85 -4.06
C SER A 542 -14.12 5.43 -4.96
N ARG A 543 -14.05 6.72 -5.23
CA ARG A 543 -14.97 7.43 -6.13
C ARG A 543 -15.04 6.87 -7.56
N ASP A 544 -14.08 6.02 -7.93
CA ASP A 544 -14.05 5.34 -9.23
C ASP A 544 -14.66 3.94 -9.20
N SER A 545 -15.26 3.54 -8.08
CA SER A 545 -16.03 2.30 -8.00
C SER A 545 -17.15 2.31 -9.02
N ARG A 546 -17.06 1.48 -10.04
CA ARG A 546 -18.00 1.44 -11.19
C ARG A 546 -18.60 0.04 -11.37
N PRO A 547 -19.85 -0.06 -11.87
CA PRO A 547 -20.48 -1.35 -12.14
C PRO A 547 -19.68 -2.23 -13.09
N LEU A 548 -19.95 -3.52 -13.09
CA LEU A 548 -19.36 -4.46 -14.03
C LEU A 548 -19.85 -4.19 -15.47
N VAL A 549 -19.00 -4.53 -16.44
CA VAL A 549 -19.34 -4.44 -17.87
C VAL A 549 -20.54 -5.32 -18.23
N SER A 550 -20.71 -6.47 -17.56
CA SER A 550 -21.86 -7.35 -17.74
C SER A 550 -23.19 -6.70 -17.38
N ASP A 551 -23.18 -5.77 -16.44
CA ASP A 551 -24.38 -5.12 -15.93
C ASP A 551 -24.72 -3.83 -16.68
N TYR A 552 -23.73 -3.17 -17.25
CA TYR A 552 -23.90 -1.92 -17.98
C TYR A 552 -22.97 -1.76 -19.18
N THR A 553 -23.56 -1.66 -20.35
CA THR A 553 -22.95 -1.12 -21.57
C THR A 553 -23.89 -0.03 -22.11
N PRO A 554 -23.47 1.09 -22.57
CA PRO A 554 -22.33 1.39 -23.41
C PRO A 554 -21.31 2.21 -22.67
N GLY A 555 -20.09 2.03 -22.66
CA GLY A 555 -19.00 2.81 -22.10
C GLY A 555 -19.21 4.35 -21.95
N PRO A 556 -18.20 5.06 -21.51
CA PRO A 556 -18.28 6.44 -21.06
C PRO A 556 -18.82 7.38 -22.16
N ARG A 557 -19.66 8.33 -21.75
CA ARG A 557 -20.16 9.40 -22.60
C ARG A 557 -21.06 8.99 -23.78
N GLY A 558 -21.62 7.77 -23.71
CA GLY A 558 -22.72 7.36 -24.59
C GLY A 558 -24.04 8.04 -24.19
N SER A 559 -25.01 8.12 -25.14
CA SER A 559 -26.36 8.59 -24.84
C SER A 559 -27.09 7.65 -23.90
N THR A 560 -27.68 8.13 -22.82
CA THR A 560 -28.57 7.31 -21.97
C THR A 560 -29.89 7.01 -22.66
N PHE A 561 -30.33 7.88 -23.60
CA PHE A 561 -31.57 7.66 -24.38
C PHE A 561 -31.41 6.53 -25.40
N ALA A 562 -30.22 6.44 -26.02
CA ALA A 562 -29.89 5.44 -27.02
C ALA A 562 -29.16 4.21 -26.44
N ALA A 563 -28.92 4.17 -25.13
CA ALA A 563 -28.20 3.09 -24.48
C ALA A 563 -28.85 1.71 -24.79
N PRO A 564 -28.07 0.69 -25.14
CA PRO A 564 -28.61 -0.67 -25.32
C PRO A 564 -29.25 -1.18 -24.03
N ALA A 565 -30.16 -2.13 -24.18
CA ALA A 565 -30.75 -2.79 -23.03
C ALA A 565 -29.65 -3.50 -22.24
N SER A 566 -29.65 -3.29 -20.92
CA SER A 566 -28.74 -3.94 -19.98
C SER A 566 -29.41 -4.02 -18.61
N PRO A 567 -28.95 -4.86 -17.68
CA PRO A 567 -29.54 -4.95 -16.35
C PRO A 567 -29.76 -3.59 -15.68
N ILE A 568 -28.74 -2.73 -15.66
CA ILE A 568 -28.77 -1.38 -15.06
C ILE A 568 -29.77 -0.47 -15.79
N VAL A 569 -29.77 -0.47 -17.13
CA VAL A 569 -30.70 0.34 -17.92
C VAL A 569 -32.16 -0.10 -17.70
N ASN A 570 -32.40 -1.41 -17.68
CA ASN A 570 -33.74 -1.98 -17.50
C ASN A 570 -34.28 -1.72 -16.08
N ALA A 571 -33.40 -1.67 -15.09
CA ALA A 571 -33.71 -1.33 -13.70
C ALA A 571 -33.92 0.17 -13.44
N GLY A 572 -33.66 1.04 -14.44
CA GLY A 572 -33.74 2.49 -14.28
C GLY A 572 -32.58 3.10 -13.46
N LEU A 573 -31.48 2.39 -13.32
CA LEU A 573 -30.30 2.77 -12.53
C LEU A 573 -29.22 3.47 -13.37
N ALA A 574 -29.41 3.62 -14.67
CA ALA A 574 -28.43 4.27 -15.55
C ALA A 574 -28.32 5.77 -15.20
N THR A 575 -27.16 6.18 -14.74
CA THR A 575 -26.81 7.58 -14.45
C THR A 575 -26.10 8.23 -15.65
N PRO A 576 -26.12 9.55 -15.80
CA PRO A 576 -25.36 10.23 -16.84
C PRO A 576 -23.86 9.92 -16.76
N ASN A 577 -23.23 9.66 -17.92
CA ASN A 577 -21.79 9.45 -18.06
C ASN A 577 -21.23 8.24 -17.25
N LEU A 578 -22.07 7.34 -16.83
CA LEU A 578 -21.68 6.14 -16.10
C LEU A 578 -20.63 5.33 -16.90
N THR A 579 -19.60 4.89 -16.22
CA THR A 579 -18.57 3.98 -16.73
C THR A 579 -18.65 2.63 -16.03
N THR A 580 -17.88 1.64 -16.48
CA THR A 580 -17.89 0.28 -15.96
C THR A 580 -16.50 -0.22 -15.63
N GLY A 581 -16.40 -1.26 -14.82
CA GLY A 581 -15.23 -2.14 -14.77
C GLY A 581 -14.27 -1.98 -13.60
N THR A 582 -14.59 -1.17 -12.56
CA THR A 582 -13.66 -0.94 -11.45
C THR A 582 -14.24 -1.21 -10.05
N ARG A 583 -15.41 -1.87 -9.95
CA ARG A 583 -16.11 -2.10 -8.68
C ARG A 583 -15.37 -3.07 -7.78
N PHE A 584 -14.90 -4.17 -8.32
CA PHE A 584 -14.12 -5.17 -7.63
C PHE A 584 -13.15 -5.89 -8.57
N ALA A 585 -12.15 -6.54 -8.00
CA ALA A 585 -11.26 -7.48 -8.66
C ALA A 585 -11.53 -8.90 -8.12
N GLU A 586 -11.48 -9.87 -9.02
CA GLU A 586 -11.60 -11.29 -8.70
C GLU A 586 -10.38 -11.80 -7.92
N PRO A 587 -10.45 -12.98 -7.28
CA PRO A 587 -9.34 -13.54 -6.52
C PRO A 587 -8.04 -13.70 -7.32
N GLU A 588 -6.90 -13.66 -6.60
CA GLU A 588 -5.60 -14.06 -7.12
C GLU A 588 -5.29 -15.50 -6.69
N ASN A 589 -4.71 -16.28 -7.59
CA ASN A 589 -4.16 -17.58 -7.31
C ASN A 589 -2.66 -17.59 -7.60
N ALA A 590 -1.86 -17.91 -6.59
CA ALA A 590 -0.42 -18.01 -6.68
C ALA A 590 0.04 -19.47 -6.66
N GLU A 591 1.08 -19.77 -7.42
CA GLU A 591 1.80 -21.04 -7.36
C GLU A 591 3.30 -20.80 -7.41
N VAL A 592 4.07 -21.57 -6.65
CA VAL A 592 5.53 -21.49 -6.58
C VAL A 592 6.15 -22.88 -6.57
N TYR A 593 7.13 -23.04 -7.43
CA TYR A 593 8.11 -24.12 -7.39
C TYR A 593 9.41 -23.57 -6.83
N GLU A 594 9.94 -24.19 -5.78
CA GLU A 594 11.18 -23.74 -5.15
C GLU A 594 12.08 -24.92 -4.83
N ILE A 595 13.37 -24.75 -5.08
CA ILE A 595 14.43 -25.63 -4.60
C ILE A 595 15.44 -24.81 -3.83
N GLY A 596 15.94 -25.35 -2.71
CA GLY A 596 16.89 -24.60 -1.92
C GLY A 596 17.87 -25.47 -1.15
N MET A 597 18.90 -24.80 -0.67
CA MET A 597 19.96 -25.35 0.14
C MET A 597 20.21 -24.43 1.33
N LYS A 598 20.32 -25.01 2.51
CA LYS A 598 20.78 -24.35 3.73
C LYS A 598 22.05 -25.04 4.19
N ALA A 599 23.07 -24.26 4.45
CA ALA A 599 24.34 -24.80 4.91
C ALA A 599 24.91 -23.96 6.05
N GLN A 600 25.44 -24.65 7.09
CA GLN A 600 26.00 -24.00 8.27
C GLN A 600 27.23 -24.77 8.75
N TRP A 601 28.37 -24.09 8.72
CA TRP A 601 29.64 -24.57 9.28
C TRP A 601 30.10 -23.61 10.38
N ASP A 602 31.19 -23.96 11.03
CA ASP A 602 31.84 -23.06 11.98
C ASP A 602 32.34 -21.79 11.25
N GLY A 603 31.82 -20.63 11.66
CA GLY A 603 32.17 -19.33 11.08
C GLY A 603 31.63 -19.04 9.68
N PHE A 604 30.89 -19.95 9.04
CA PHE A 604 30.30 -19.68 7.72
C PHE A 604 28.96 -20.40 7.54
N GLY A 605 27.95 -19.65 7.12
CA GLY A 605 26.66 -20.22 6.74
C GLY A 605 26.04 -19.49 5.56
N PHE A 606 25.21 -20.19 4.79
CA PHE A 606 24.43 -19.58 3.73
C PHE A 606 23.10 -20.31 3.49
N ASN A 607 22.16 -19.55 2.88
CA ASN A 607 20.93 -20.08 2.34
C ASN A 607 20.86 -19.68 0.86
N LEU A 608 20.38 -20.60 0.02
CA LEU A 608 20.11 -20.37 -1.40
C LEU A 608 18.73 -20.93 -1.73
N ALA A 609 17.89 -20.13 -2.36
CA ALA A 609 16.61 -20.56 -2.93
C ALA A 609 16.52 -20.15 -4.40
N LEU A 610 16.13 -21.07 -5.27
CA LEU A 610 15.81 -20.84 -6.67
C LEU A 610 14.32 -21.07 -6.82
N PHE A 611 13.60 -20.15 -7.48
CA PHE A 611 12.14 -20.24 -7.56
C PHE A 611 11.58 -19.81 -8.91
N ASP A 612 10.41 -20.35 -9.23
CA ASP A 612 9.51 -19.92 -10.31
C ASP A 612 8.13 -19.68 -9.68
N GLN A 613 7.71 -18.43 -9.59
CA GLN A 613 6.46 -17.98 -8.98
C GLN A 613 5.54 -17.41 -10.04
N ASN A 614 4.29 -17.87 -10.05
CA ASN A 614 3.25 -17.41 -10.96
C ASN A 614 2.04 -16.93 -10.17
N ILE A 615 1.40 -15.83 -10.59
CA ILE A 615 0.12 -15.37 -10.07
C ILE A 615 -0.85 -15.18 -11.23
N GLU A 616 -1.96 -15.90 -11.18
CA GLU A 616 -3.09 -15.73 -12.09
C GLU A 616 -4.13 -14.82 -11.44
N GLY A 617 -4.73 -13.94 -12.25
CA GLY A 617 -5.70 -12.96 -11.77
C GLY A 617 -5.08 -11.88 -10.90
N PHE A 618 -3.78 -11.56 -11.05
CA PHE A 618 -3.09 -10.54 -10.25
C PHE A 618 -3.90 -9.23 -10.20
N GLN A 619 -4.24 -8.79 -8.99
CA GLN A 619 -5.04 -7.59 -8.77
C GLN A 619 -4.13 -6.35 -8.88
N ASN A 620 -4.38 -5.56 -9.92
CA ASN A 620 -3.66 -4.33 -10.17
C ASN A 620 -4.52 -3.12 -9.81
N PHE A 621 -3.96 -2.22 -9.00
CA PHE A 621 -4.57 -0.96 -8.63
C PHE A 621 -3.71 0.18 -9.18
N ALA A 622 -4.24 0.89 -10.16
CA ALA A 622 -3.47 1.88 -10.93
C ALA A 622 -4.17 3.24 -10.96
N PHE A 623 -3.40 4.30 -10.77
CA PHE A 623 -3.87 5.68 -10.93
C PHE A 623 -4.02 6.05 -12.39
N THR A 624 -5.16 6.65 -12.75
CA THR A 624 -5.53 6.98 -14.14
C THR A 624 -5.40 8.47 -14.48
N GLY A 625 -4.82 9.27 -13.57
CA GLY A 625 -4.71 10.74 -13.68
C GLY A 625 -5.86 11.50 -13.04
N LEU A 626 -7.01 10.87 -12.78
CA LEU A 626 -8.18 11.47 -12.10
C LEU A 626 -8.71 10.58 -10.97
N GLY A 627 -8.41 9.30 -11.00
CA GLY A 627 -8.88 8.31 -10.05
C GLY A 627 -8.14 6.99 -10.17
N PHE A 628 -8.69 5.92 -9.59
CA PHE A 628 -8.02 4.63 -9.50
C PHE A 628 -8.85 3.52 -10.15
N ALA A 629 -8.20 2.75 -11.02
CA ALA A 629 -8.76 1.53 -11.58
C ALA A 629 -8.27 0.30 -10.84
N LEU A 630 -9.19 -0.50 -10.33
CA LEU A 630 -8.94 -1.84 -9.81
C LEU A 630 -9.30 -2.86 -10.90
N GLN A 631 -8.37 -3.73 -11.26
CA GLN A 631 -8.57 -4.71 -12.31
C GLN A 631 -7.63 -5.91 -12.14
N ASN A 632 -8.00 -7.05 -12.72
CA ASN A 632 -7.13 -8.21 -12.74
C ASN A 632 -6.21 -8.16 -13.98
N ALA A 633 -4.90 -8.31 -13.79
CA ALA A 633 -4.00 -8.77 -14.83
C ALA A 633 -4.24 -10.27 -15.06
N GLY A 634 -4.15 -10.76 -16.29
CA GLY A 634 -4.41 -12.17 -16.56
C GLY A 634 -3.38 -13.08 -15.88
N LYS A 635 -2.08 -12.80 -16.06
CA LYS A 635 -1.00 -13.57 -15.41
C LYS A 635 0.28 -12.74 -15.28
N GLN A 636 0.94 -12.88 -14.13
CA GLN A 636 2.28 -12.36 -13.87
C GLN A 636 3.17 -13.46 -13.32
N SER A 637 4.41 -13.53 -13.78
CA SER A 637 5.39 -14.49 -13.31
C SER A 637 6.68 -13.82 -12.87
N VAL A 638 7.40 -14.47 -11.94
CA VAL A 638 8.73 -14.05 -11.49
C VAL A 638 9.61 -15.27 -11.33
N LYS A 639 10.71 -15.32 -12.09
CA LYS A 639 11.79 -16.29 -11.90
C LYS A 639 12.95 -15.61 -11.21
N GLY A 640 13.58 -16.31 -10.28
CA GLY A 640 14.66 -15.69 -9.55
C GLY A 640 15.39 -16.59 -8.59
N PHE A 641 16.31 -15.99 -7.85
CA PHE A 641 16.94 -16.61 -6.71
C PHE A 641 17.12 -15.63 -5.56
N GLU A 642 17.18 -16.16 -4.36
CA GLU A 642 17.57 -15.51 -3.13
C GLU A 642 18.79 -16.21 -2.55
N PHE A 643 19.79 -15.44 -2.17
CA PHE A 643 20.99 -15.91 -1.50
C PHE A 643 21.28 -15.02 -0.31
N ASP A 644 21.53 -15.62 0.84
CA ASP A 644 22.05 -14.92 2.01
C ASP A 644 23.16 -15.72 2.67
N SER A 645 24.14 -15.04 3.22
CA SER A 645 25.28 -15.65 3.88
C SER A 645 25.80 -14.83 5.06
N THR A 646 26.37 -15.54 6.01
CA THR A 646 27.12 -14.97 7.13
C THR A 646 28.52 -15.60 7.16
N PHE A 647 29.54 -14.75 7.23
CA PHE A 647 30.92 -15.17 7.34
C PHE A 647 31.57 -14.50 8.53
N GLN A 648 32.03 -15.32 9.47
CA GLN A 648 32.71 -14.90 10.71
C GLN A 648 34.12 -15.48 10.75
N PRO A 649 35.10 -14.85 10.09
CA PRO A 649 36.48 -15.33 10.04
C PRO A 649 37.19 -15.24 11.40
N HIS A 650 36.67 -14.44 12.32
CA HIS A 650 37.16 -14.21 13.66
C HIS A 650 36.00 -13.81 14.58
N ASP A 651 36.08 -14.13 15.88
CA ASP A 651 35.02 -13.81 16.86
C ASP A 651 34.61 -12.33 16.89
N SER A 652 35.57 -11.46 16.56
CA SER A 652 35.34 -10.00 16.51
C SER A 652 34.80 -9.47 15.17
N LEU A 653 34.74 -10.29 14.12
CA LEU A 653 34.45 -9.78 12.77
C LEU A 653 33.41 -10.65 12.07
N VAL A 654 32.26 -10.03 11.74
CA VAL A 654 31.14 -10.68 11.05
C VAL A 654 30.83 -9.91 9.76
N PHE A 655 30.78 -10.64 8.65
CA PHE A 655 30.28 -10.16 7.37
C PHE A 655 28.93 -10.80 7.06
N THR A 656 28.01 -10.04 6.53
CA THR A 656 26.78 -10.59 5.91
C THR A 656 26.71 -10.15 4.47
N PHE A 657 26.22 -11.05 3.62
CA PHE A 657 25.94 -10.74 2.22
C PHE A 657 24.63 -11.39 1.84
N ALA A 658 23.71 -10.60 1.27
CA ALA A 658 22.46 -11.10 0.72
C ALA A 658 22.23 -10.51 -0.67
N ALA A 659 21.73 -11.33 -1.58
CA ALA A 659 21.45 -10.99 -2.97
C ALA A 659 20.12 -11.60 -3.40
N THR A 660 19.32 -10.81 -4.12
CA THR A 660 18.11 -11.29 -4.80
C THR A 660 18.21 -10.90 -6.27
N TYR A 661 17.93 -11.84 -7.13
CA TYR A 661 17.73 -11.64 -8.56
C TYR A 661 16.29 -11.95 -8.91
N LEU A 662 15.62 -11.04 -9.65
CA LEU A 662 14.22 -11.18 -10.04
C LEU A 662 14.06 -10.85 -11.54
N ASP A 663 13.34 -11.70 -12.25
CA ASP A 663 12.89 -11.46 -13.63
C ASP A 663 11.36 -11.46 -13.70
N PRO A 664 10.69 -10.35 -13.28
CA PRO A 664 9.24 -10.24 -13.25
C PRO A 664 8.67 -9.87 -14.60
N VAL A 665 7.69 -10.62 -15.11
CA VAL A 665 7.05 -10.42 -16.41
C VAL A 665 5.53 -10.48 -16.29
N PHE A 666 4.84 -9.58 -16.99
CA PHE A 666 3.42 -9.75 -17.28
C PHE A 666 3.25 -10.76 -18.43
N ASP A 667 2.96 -12.00 -18.12
CA ASP A 667 2.71 -13.01 -19.16
C ASP A 667 1.48 -12.64 -19.99
N SER A 668 0.43 -12.10 -19.32
CA SER A 668 -0.79 -11.61 -19.94
C SER A 668 -1.37 -10.42 -19.20
N PHE A 669 -1.36 -9.24 -19.82
CA PHE A 669 -2.05 -8.05 -19.33
C PHE A 669 -2.44 -7.14 -20.50
N PRO A 670 -3.43 -7.54 -21.34
CA PRO A 670 -3.79 -6.79 -22.54
C PRO A 670 -4.59 -5.51 -22.25
N GLY A 671 -5.28 -5.44 -21.11
CA GLY A 671 -6.22 -4.37 -20.75
C GLY A 671 -5.72 -3.40 -19.70
N SER A 672 -4.41 -3.20 -19.54
CA SER A 672 -3.92 -2.24 -18.53
C SER A 672 -4.26 -0.79 -18.92
N VAL A 673 -4.27 0.09 -17.92
CA VAL A 673 -4.56 1.53 -18.10
C VAL A 673 -3.54 2.24 -19.02
N VAL A 674 -2.37 1.67 -19.23
CA VAL A 674 -1.32 2.19 -20.11
C VAL A 674 -1.22 1.42 -21.45
N GLY A 675 -2.13 0.49 -21.71
CA GLY A 675 -2.17 -0.32 -22.91
C GLY A 675 -1.80 -1.79 -22.66
N ASN A 676 -1.41 -2.51 -23.70
CA ASN A 676 -1.05 -3.93 -23.57
C ASN A 676 0.36 -4.08 -22.99
N LEU A 677 0.44 -4.65 -21.80
CA LEU A 677 1.69 -4.93 -21.09
C LEU A 677 2.14 -6.40 -21.21
N SER A 678 1.39 -7.24 -21.95
CA SER A 678 1.75 -8.66 -22.11
C SER A 678 3.15 -8.83 -22.68
N GLY A 679 3.96 -9.68 -22.05
CA GLY A 679 5.35 -9.93 -22.38
C GLY A 679 6.34 -8.84 -21.93
N GLN A 680 5.89 -7.80 -21.24
CA GLN A 680 6.75 -6.75 -20.70
C GLN A 680 7.20 -7.06 -19.29
N ARG A 681 8.40 -6.59 -18.93
CA ARG A 681 8.90 -6.62 -17.58
C ARG A 681 8.05 -5.74 -16.67
N VAL A 682 7.79 -6.18 -15.43
CA VAL A 682 7.05 -5.41 -14.43
C VAL A 682 7.92 -4.26 -13.92
N GLY A 683 7.44 -3.04 -14.07
CA GLY A 683 8.11 -1.84 -13.58
C GLY A 683 8.11 -1.75 -12.05
N GLY A 684 9.08 -1.01 -11.52
CA GLY A 684 9.22 -0.80 -10.08
C GLY A 684 9.95 -1.91 -9.33
N ILE A 685 10.34 -3.00 -9.98
CA ILE A 685 11.01 -4.15 -9.37
C ILE A 685 12.43 -4.24 -9.92
N PRO A 686 13.48 -4.01 -9.10
CA PRO A 686 14.86 -4.12 -9.53
C PRO A 686 15.21 -5.56 -9.91
N GLU A 687 16.06 -5.71 -10.91
CA GLU A 687 16.57 -7.02 -11.30
C GLU A 687 17.51 -7.58 -10.26
N TRP A 688 18.38 -6.73 -9.73
CA TRP A 688 19.30 -7.07 -8.66
C TRP A 688 19.06 -6.22 -7.43
N SER A 689 19.02 -6.87 -6.28
CA SER A 689 19.04 -6.25 -4.97
C SER A 689 20.13 -6.87 -4.12
N LEU A 690 21.06 -6.06 -3.62
CA LEU A 690 22.19 -6.51 -2.81
C LEU A 690 22.15 -5.84 -1.45
N ARG A 691 22.43 -6.59 -0.40
CA ARG A 691 22.63 -6.10 0.97
C ARG A 691 23.89 -6.71 1.53
N THR A 692 24.80 -5.89 2.00
CA THR A 692 26.03 -6.39 2.62
C THR A 692 26.35 -5.59 3.87
N SER A 693 26.92 -6.25 4.87
CA SER A 693 27.37 -5.56 6.07
C SER A 693 28.67 -6.11 6.59
N ALA A 694 29.42 -5.27 7.29
CA ALA A 694 30.58 -5.66 8.09
C ALA A 694 30.37 -5.14 9.51
N THR A 695 30.44 -6.02 10.50
CA THR A 695 30.38 -5.69 11.93
C THR A 695 31.69 -6.11 12.60
N HIS A 696 32.36 -5.17 13.26
CA HIS A 696 33.57 -5.40 14.02
C HIS A 696 33.35 -5.06 15.49
N THR A 697 33.68 -5.98 16.38
CA THR A 697 33.61 -5.83 17.83
C THR A 697 35.01 -5.82 18.40
N LEU A 698 35.45 -4.68 18.95
CA LEU A 698 36.75 -4.52 19.56
C LEU A 698 36.61 -4.39 21.07
N GLU A 699 37.34 -5.22 21.83
CA GLU A 699 37.45 -5.02 23.26
C GLU A 699 38.33 -3.80 23.58
N VAL A 700 37.87 -2.93 24.49
CA VAL A 700 38.53 -1.68 24.84
C VAL A 700 38.84 -1.65 26.34
N GLY A 701 40.08 -1.48 26.68
CA GLY A 701 40.51 -1.23 28.06
C GLY A 701 40.53 -2.43 29.00
N GLY A 702 40.36 -3.65 28.52
CA GLY A 702 40.51 -4.89 29.33
C GLY A 702 39.44 -5.12 30.41
N ASN A 703 38.40 -4.30 30.48
CA ASN A 703 37.37 -4.33 31.53
C ASN A 703 35.99 -4.85 30.99
N GLY A 704 35.98 -5.57 29.87
CA GLY A 704 34.75 -6.04 29.25
C GLY A 704 34.00 -4.96 28.44
N ASN A 705 34.56 -3.75 28.29
CA ASN A 705 34.00 -2.74 27.41
C ASN A 705 34.24 -3.13 25.95
N ARG A 706 33.26 -2.85 25.08
CA ARG A 706 33.33 -3.20 23.65
C ARG A 706 32.97 -2.01 22.78
N LEU A 707 33.77 -1.79 21.74
CA LEU A 707 33.41 -0.90 20.64
C LEU A 707 32.88 -1.73 19.48
N VAL A 708 31.61 -1.59 19.16
CA VAL A 708 30.97 -2.23 18.02
C VAL A 708 30.85 -1.23 16.89
N THR A 709 31.45 -1.52 15.75
CA THR A 709 31.34 -0.71 14.53
C THR A 709 30.65 -1.52 13.46
N ARG A 710 29.75 -0.90 12.69
CA ARG A 710 29.03 -1.53 11.61
C ARG A 710 28.94 -0.60 10.40
N VAL A 711 29.08 -1.18 9.20
CA VAL A 711 28.83 -0.53 7.93
C VAL A 711 27.90 -1.44 7.12
N ASP A 712 26.85 -0.86 6.57
CA ASP A 712 25.90 -1.53 5.68
C ASP A 712 25.92 -0.87 4.31
N TYR A 713 25.89 -1.65 3.25
CA TYR A 713 25.70 -1.19 1.87
C TYR A 713 24.49 -1.88 1.26
N SER A 714 23.62 -1.09 0.68
CA SER A 714 22.41 -1.54 -0.04
C SER A 714 22.45 -1.03 -1.47
N HIS A 715 22.26 -1.95 -2.42
CA HIS A 715 22.20 -1.62 -3.85
C HIS A 715 20.93 -2.20 -4.47
N GLU A 716 20.26 -1.40 -5.33
CA GLU A 716 19.23 -1.85 -6.27
C GLU A 716 19.66 -1.40 -7.67
N SER A 717 19.65 -2.34 -8.62
CA SER A 717 20.00 -2.06 -10.02
C SER A 717 19.04 -1.06 -10.66
N ASN A 718 19.51 -0.34 -11.68
CA ASN A 718 18.67 0.60 -12.43
C ASN A 718 17.42 -0.09 -12.97
N THR A 719 16.25 0.49 -12.66
CA THR A 719 14.96 -0.08 -13.01
C THR A 719 13.94 1.01 -13.37
N PRO A 720 13.07 0.77 -14.36
CA PRO A 720 11.90 1.60 -14.57
C PRO A 720 11.01 1.65 -13.33
N ILE A 721 10.60 2.86 -12.92
CA ILE A 721 9.78 3.05 -11.71
C ILE A 721 8.38 2.44 -11.89
N ASN A 722 7.83 2.49 -13.11
CA ASN A 722 6.53 1.90 -13.49
C ASN A 722 6.52 1.55 -14.99
N ASN A 723 5.43 0.96 -15.47
CA ASN A 723 5.26 0.57 -16.89
C ASN A 723 4.70 1.70 -17.77
N GLY A 724 4.64 2.92 -17.28
CA GLY A 724 4.14 4.09 -17.99
C GLY A 724 3.13 4.88 -17.19
N LEU A 725 2.81 6.06 -17.68
CA LEU A 725 1.88 7.01 -17.08
C LEU A 725 0.75 7.28 -18.07
N PRO A 726 -0.52 6.90 -17.75
CA PRO A 726 -1.61 6.93 -18.73
C PRO A 726 -1.83 8.27 -19.40
N THR A 727 -1.80 9.37 -18.64
CA THR A 727 -2.06 10.72 -19.15
C THR A 727 -0.83 11.37 -19.76
N PHE A 728 0.32 11.25 -19.08
CA PHE A 728 1.57 11.86 -19.49
C PHE A 728 2.09 11.27 -20.81
N ASN A 729 2.16 9.94 -20.92
CA ASN A 729 2.63 9.28 -22.12
C ASN A 729 1.70 9.52 -23.31
N ARG A 730 0.39 9.57 -23.08
CA ARG A 730 -0.57 9.92 -24.12
C ARG A 730 -0.35 11.35 -24.65
N ALA A 731 -0.09 12.29 -23.76
CA ALA A 731 0.18 13.69 -24.12
C ALA A 731 1.47 13.84 -24.93
N LEU A 732 2.49 13.00 -24.68
CA LEU A 732 3.74 12.97 -25.42
C LEU A 732 3.66 12.21 -26.74
N GLY A 733 2.64 11.35 -26.92
CA GLY A 733 2.54 10.44 -28.06
C GLY A 733 3.62 9.35 -28.08
N ASN A 734 4.30 9.08 -26.97
CA ASN A 734 5.31 8.04 -26.81
C ASN A 734 5.30 7.49 -25.37
N THR A 735 6.08 6.43 -25.12
CA THR A 735 6.30 5.86 -23.80
C THR A 735 7.64 6.36 -23.25
N ARG A 736 7.58 7.31 -22.33
CA ARG A 736 8.72 7.72 -21.51
C ARG A 736 8.65 7.02 -20.18
N LEU A 737 9.71 6.34 -19.79
CA LEU A 737 9.86 5.72 -18.49
C LEU A 737 10.76 6.58 -17.61
N PHE A 738 10.47 6.61 -16.32
CA PHE A 738 11.33 7.16 -15.29
C PHE A 738 12.05 6.00 -14.64
N GLU A 739 13.32 6.17 -14.32
CA GLU A 739 14.18 5.12 -13.81
C GLU A 739 14.77 5.55 -12.46
N ARG A 740 15.16 4.57 -11.67
CA ARG A 740 15.92 4.76 -10.45
C ARG A 740 16.96 3.67 -10.27
N GLU A 741 18.04 4.03 -9.64
CA GLU A 741 19.07 3.17 -9.06
C GLU A 741 19.25 3.58 -7.61
N VAL A 742 19.57 2.67 -6.72
CA VAL A 742 19.73 2.96 -5.29
C VAL A 742 21.09 2.47 -4.81
N ASN A 743 21.83 3.34 -4.12
CA ASN A 743 23.14 3.05 -3.53
C ASN A 743 23.25 3.67 -2.14
N LEU A 744 22.86 2.94 -1.09
CA LEU A 744 22.82 3.45 0.27
C LEU A 744 23.98 2.88 1.09
N VAL A 745 24.69 3.75 1.79
CA VAL A 745 25.67 3.38 2.80
C VAL A 745 25.20 3.87 4.15
N ASN A 746 25.07 2.95 5.13
CA ASN A 746 24.79 3.28 6.51
C ASN A 746 25.99 2.89 7.37
N ALA A 747 26.24 3.62 8.46
CA ALA A 747 27.34 3.34 9.36
C ALA A 747 26.94 3.63 10.81
N SER A 748 27.47 2.84 11.75
CA SER A 748 27.31 3.08 13.19
C SER A 748 28.56 2.67 13.98
N ALA A 749 28.75 3.33 15.13
CA ALA A 749 29.76 2.95 16.10
C ALA A 749 29.17 3.10 17.51
N THR A 750 29.22 2.05 18.32
CA THR A 750 28.64 2.02 19.67
C THR A 750 29.69 1.50 20.67
N LEU A 751 29.98 2.28 21.68
CA LEU A 751 30.79 1.88 22.83
C LEU A 751 29.88 1.34 23.91
N ALA A 752 29.93 0.03 24.15
CA ALA A 752 29.20 -0.65 25.20
C ALA A 752 30.13 -0.82 26.42
N LEU A 753 29.73 -0.25 27.54
CA LEU A 753 30.45 -0.31 28.81
C LEU A 753 29.93 -1.53 29.63
N ASN A 754 30.77 -2.07 30.46
CA ASN A 754 30.45 -3.25 31.29
C ASN A 754 29.36 -3.00 32.36
N ASN A 755 29.04 -1.73 32.63
CA ASN A 755 27.96 -1.33 33.56
C ASN A 755 26.59 -1.18 32.91
N GLY A 756 26.40 -1.63 31.66
CA GLY A 756 25.14 -1.56 30.93
C GLY A 756 24.92 -0.26 30.14
N LEU A 757 25.84 0.74 30.26
CA LEU A 757 25.74 1.99 29.50
C LEU A 757 26.32 1.81 28.07
N GLU A 758 25.61 2.22 27.07
CA GLU A 758 26.06 2.26 25.66
C GLU A 758 25.97 3.69 25.13
N LEU A 759 27.03 4.10 24.43
CA LEU A 759 27.12 5.40 23.76
C LEU A 759 27.41 5.16 22.28
N GLY A 760 26.58 5.67 21.39
CA GLY A 760 26.72 5.41 19.97
C GLY A 760 26.53 6.63 19.10
N VAL A 761 27.02 6.51 17.87
CA VAL A 761 26.75 7.43 16.76
C VAL A 761 26.35 6.64 15.53
N PHE A 762 25.53 7.22 14.68
CA PHE A 762 25.09 6.58 13.44
C PHE A 762 24.90 7.60 12.32
N ALA A 763 24.98 7.11 11.08
CA ALA A 763 24.55 7.83 9.89
C ALA A 763 23.83 6.87 8.95
N ARG A 764 22.70 7.31 8.41
CA ARG A 764 21.94 6.62 7.35
C ARG A 764 22.06 7.43 6.08
N ASN A 765 22.12 6.74 4.94
CA ASN A 765 22.36 7.36 3.65
C ASN A 765 23.58 8.30 3.71
N LEU A 766 24.71 7.79 4.21
CA LEU A 766 25.93 8.57 4.49
C LEU A 766 26.42 9.34 3.26
N LEU A 767 26.22 8.79 2.07
CA LEU A 767 26.64 9.40 0.80
C LEU A 767 25.63 10.39 0.23
N ASP A 768 24.46 10.57 0.88
CA ASP A 768 23.34 11.43 0.46
C ASP A 768 22.83 11.09 -0.95
N ASP A 769 22.69 9.78 -1.22
CA ASP A 769 22.12 9.30 -2.49
C ASP A 769 20.66 9.76 -2.60
N ARG A 770 20.30 10.31 -3.77
CA ARG A 770 18.98 10.89 -4.03
C ARG A 770 18.35 10.23 -5.23
N TYR A 771 17.22 9.63 -5.01
CA TYR A 771 16.47 8.92 -6.04
C TYR A 771 14.97 9.16 -5.91
N ILE A 772 14.23 8.79 -6.95
CA ILE A 772 12.79 8.91 -7.00
C ILE A 772 12.17 7.63 -6.44
N LEU A 773 11.31 7.73 -5.43
CA LEU A 773 10.61 6.58 -4.88
C LEU A 773 9.55 6.06 -5.86
N THR A 774 8.68 6.95 -6.34
CA THR A 774 7.68 6.66 -7.37
C THR A 774 7.27 7.93 -8.10
N VAL A 775 6.63 7.76 -9.26
CA VAL A 775 6.01 8.82 -10.05
C VAL A 775 4.60 8.44 -10.47
N PHE A 776 3.76 9.44 -10.68
CA PHE A 776 2.39 9.29 -11.15
C PHE A 776 1.97 10.50 -11.99
N ASP A 777 0.90 10.37 -12.76
CA ASP A 777 0.33 11.49 -13.52
C ASP A 777 -0.11 12.64 -12.60
N GLY A 778 0.20 13.87 -12.94
CA GLY A 778 -0.32 15.04 -12.21
C GLY A 778 -1.85 15.08 -12.26
N VAL A 779 -2.50 15.22 -11.09
CA VAL A 779 -3.96 15.18 -10.96
C VAL A 779 -4.60 16.33 -11.75
N ALA A 780 -5.43 16.00 -12.73
CA ALA A 780 -6.05 16.96 -13.65
C ALA A 780 -5.06 17.88 -14.39
N GLN A 781 -3.80 17.49 -14.52
CA GLN A 781 -2.70 18.28 -15.07
C GLN A 781 -2.04 17.58 -16.25
N ALA A 782 -2.59 17.76 -17.44
CA ALA A 782 -2.09 17.08 -18.65
C ALA A 782 -0.59 17.36 -18.92
N GLY A 783 0.17 16.28 -19.20
CA GLY A 783 1.59 16.37 -19.45
C GLY A 783 2.45 16.68 -18.23
N THR A 784 1.89 16.55 -17.03
CA THR A 784 2.57 16.75 -15.74
C THR A 784 2.83 15.41 -15.08
N VAL A 785 3.96 15.28 -14.41
CA VAL A 785 4.35 14.12 -13.59
C VAL A 785 4.67 14.60 -12.20
N SER A 786 4.00 14.03 -11.24
CA SER A 786 4.27 14.20 -9.81
C SER A 786 5.06 13.01 -9.27
N GLY A 787 5.77 13.18 -8.16
CA GLY A 787 6.56 12.10 -7.59
C GLY A 787 7.00 12.35 -6.16
N TYR A 788 7.56 11.30 -5.55
CA TYR A 788 8.06 11.30 -4.19
C TYR A 788 9.59 11.15 -4.21
N PRO A 789 10.34 12.13 -3.64
CA PRO A 789 11.79 12.01 -3.50
C PRO A 789 12.16 11.07 -2.33
N SER A 790 13.35 10.46 -2.41
CA SER A 790 13.94 9.71 -1.30
C SER A 790 14.25 10.63 -0.12
N PRO A 791 14.23 10.12 1.14
CA PRO A 791 14.72 10.88 2.30
C PRO A 791 16.20 11.25 2.16
N PRO A 792 16.61 12.43 2.65
CA PRO A 792 18.01 12.84 2.68
C PRO A 792 18.79 12.06 3.75
N ARG A 793 20.11 12.27 3.79
CA ARG A 793 20.99 11.73 4.84
C ARG A 793 20.54 12.15 6.24
N THR A 794 20.48 11.14 7.15
CA THR A 794 20.22 11.35 8.58
C THR A 794 21.39 10.84 9.41
N TYR A 795 21.70 11.52 10.54
CA TYR A 795 22.74 11.12 11.46
C TYR A 795 22.41 11.58 12.88
N GLY A 796 23.00 10.91 13.86
CA GLY A 796 22.74 11.24 15.26
C GLY A 796 23.62 10.46 16.23
N GLY A 797 23.35 10.72 17.50
CA GLY A 797 23.94 10.00 18.63
C GLY A 797 22.87 9.31 19.46
N LEU A 798 23.26 8.23 20.12
CA LEU A 798 22.39 7.47 21.02
C LEU A 798 23.07 7.25 22.37
N VAL A 799 22.25 7.19 23.41
CA VAL A 799 22.61 6.72 24.74
C VAL A 799 21.60 5.63 25.10
N ARG A 800 22.08 4.47 25.51
CA ARG A 800 21.27 3.36 25.99
C ARG A 800 21.79 2.86 27.31
N PHE A 801 20.91 2.53 28.21
CA PHE A 801 21.24 1.92 29.50
C PHE A 801 20.38 0.68 29.70
N ARG A 802 21.04 -0.43 30.03
CA ARG A 802 20.44 -1.73 30.37
C ARG A 802 20.69 -2.04 31.85
N PHE A 803 19.67 -2.46 32.56
CA PHE A 803 19.72 -2.77 33.99
C PHE A 803 19.00 -4.05 34.35
#